data_665be5c7e281d40a9a32a85520229186
#
_entry.id   665be5c7e281d40a9a32a85520229186
#
_cell.length_a   1.000
_cell.length_b   1.000
_cell.length_c   1.000
_cell.angle_alpha   90.00
_cell.angle_beta   90.00
_cell.angle_gamma   90.00
#
_symmetry.space_group_name_H-M   'P 1'
#
loop_
_entity.id
_entity.type
_entity.pdbx_description
1 polymer ?
#
loop_
_entity_poly.entity_id
_entity_poly.type
_entity_poly.pdbx_seq_one_letter_code
_entity_poly.pdbx_strand_id
1 'polypeptide(L)'
;MNIRSALMMGAVSGVVMSMSGVALAQSTDTGGIETVTVSARQYSESIQTAPLSVTALSANDLEGLFVQNLADVNHQAPNFTIQGVGAIHRNAAVVFSRGIGYAGVDMGQDPAVGVSVNGVFMPSNIGMLSNTLDVDNIQILRGPQGTLFGKNTVGGVVNITTKLPGDVYSVEAMVRVGNFGRLDFFGAADIPIDDTLAARITLQSQTSGGPFKNAYTPTTSTPTIAKHLGGDDIKTIRGTLLWNPVSNFTATLVGSYSKDRSTSVGGQNGSIPCSYATDPAYHGYCDALATYFGHPGFDYRTPGQPYPLGPNAPYTVYRNFPSGDYQDTTSVSLNARYHTDMFDVVSVTGFVRNGNLSYSDYDNTELDFFESTFGLDNRQWSQEFRLESNGDSPLKWVAGAIYVAKTWSGSQLFTSTFPTLDNYIDYAKQNDASVAGFFQADYNVTSALQLTAGVRYTNERKDIERVNSHLNSLPLTPCDPSIPNFTTINPASVVPNMACTYNFKKSWGNATYHIGANYQIDPDKMLYASFSTGFVAGGFNTRVDSEFLTGTPYSPETAQAWEIGLKSDWYDHRLRVNAAAFLNKYSNMQVGAFIPGGGLQQAIVNNAYERAQGVELEITAIPVEHLTLKASVGLLDANYTSFNANVFGTGTADYSFLRPGFAPKWTMNYSASYDFDLNGHGVLTPSASVQIETSHFTNLTNNPVGFQPTYATVDASLVYSEPQGRWQVALWGKNLNNALYRLSAVPSSGYFTQLYFANPATYGMDLTFKM
;
A
#
# COMPACT_ATOMS: atom_id res chain seq x y z
N MET A 1 -15.77 -35.33 -24.54
CA MET A 1 -17.05 -34.62 -24.71
C MET A 1 -17.74 -34.63 -23.36
N ASN A 2 -17.46 -33.64 -22.51
CA ASN A 2 -17.98 -33.52 -21.15
C ASN A 2 -18.84 -32.28 -21.03
N ILE A 3 -20.09 -32.54 -20.69
CA ILE A 3 -21.20 -31.60 -20.49
C ILE A 3 -20.98 -30.84 -19.16
N ARG A 4 -20.22 -29.73 -19.17
CA ARG A 4 -20.12 -28.76 -18.04
C ARG A 4 -19.90 -27.32 -18.44
N SER A 5 -20.08 -26.95 -19.70
CA SER A 5 -19.89 -25.58 -20.20
C SER A 5 -21.16 -24.86 -20.69
N ALA A 6 -22.34 -25.34 -20.28
CA ALA A 6 -23.61 -24.84 -20.84
C ALA A 6 -24.61 -24.35 -19.78
N LEU A 7 -24.15 -23.73 -18.69
CA LEU A 7 -25.06 -23.27 -17.62
C LEU A 7 -24.75 -21.86 -17.09
N MET A 8 -24.21 -20.95 -17.94
CA MET A 8 -24.07 -19.51 -17.60
C MET A 8 -24.47 -18.54 -18.74
N MET A 9 -25.33 -18.98 -19.66
CA MET A 9 -25.91 -18.10 -20.68
C MET A 9 -27.44 -18.20 -20.73
N GLY A 10 -28.12 -17.98 -19.60
CA GLY A 10 -29.56 -18.15 -19.58
C GLY A 10 -30.28 -17.42 -18.46
N ALA A 11 -30.04 -16.12 -18.24
CA ALA A 11 -30.86 -15.32 -17.34
C ALA A 11 -30.74 -13.82 -17.62
N VAL A 12 -30.85 -13.38 -18.87
CA VAL A 12 -31.14 -11.97 -19.19
C VAL A 12 -32.19 -11.98 -20.31
N SER A 13 -33.44 -12.19 -19.94
CA SER A 13 -34.57 -11.88 -20.82
C SER A 13 -35.82 -11.64 -19.96
N GLY A 14 -36.25 -10.40 -19.91
CA GLY A 14 -37.65 -10.05 -19.71
C GLY A 14 -38.02 -9.47 -18.33
N VAL A 15 -37.70 -8.22 -18.06
CA VAL A 15 -38.60 -7.32 -17.32
C VAL A 15 -38.56 -5.96 -18.02
N VAL A 16 -39.50 -5.72 -18.93
CA VAL A 16 -39.85 -4.35 -19.36
C VAL A 16 -40.94 -3.91 -18.42
N MET A 17 -40.62 -3.04 -17.47
CA MET A 17 -41.61 -2.26 -16.70
C MET A 17 -41.52 -0.78 -17.07
N SER A 18 -42.68 -0.24 -17.31
CA SER A 18 -42.96 1.15 -17.66
C SER A 18 -42.44 2.12 -16.60
N MET A 19 -41.51 3.01 -17.01
CA MET A 19 -40.96 4.06 -16.15
C MET A 19 -41.80 5.31 -16.21
N SER A 20 -42.37 5.71 -15.06
CA SER A 20 -42.80 7.06 -14.77
C SER A 20 -41.57 7.92 -14.47
N GLY A 21 -41.37 9.02 -15.18
CA GLY A 21 -40.20 9.87 -15.04
C GLY A 21 -40.06 10.47 -13.64
N VAL A 22 -38.92 10.19 -12.99
CA VAL A 22 -38.44 10.90 -11.80
C VAL A 22 -37.50 12.00 -12.30
N ALA A 23 -37.82 13.24 -12.00
CA ALA A 23 -36.96 14.39 -12.29
C ALA A 23 -35.72 14.29 -11.36
N LEU A 24 -34.57 14.03 -11.93
CA LEU A 24 -33.28 14.19 -11.24
C LEU A 24 -33.12 15.69 -10.91
N ALA A 25 -32.94 15.98 -9.61
CA ALA A 25 -32.54 17.30 -9.18
C ALA A 25 -31.16 17.60 -9.79
N GLN A 26 -31.11 18.47 -10.78
CA GLN A 26 -29.86 19.09 -11.23
C GLN A 26 -29.27 19.83 -10.02
N SER A 27 -28.09 19.39 -9.55
CA SER A 27 -27.27 20.23 -8.73
C SER A 27 -27.00 21.51 -9.51
N THR A 28 -27.33 22.65 -8.94
CA THR A 28 -26.93 23.94 -9.48
C THR A 28 -25.42 23.98 -9.46
N ASP A 29 -24.81 23.71 -10.61
CA ASP A 29 -23.38 23.87 -10.84
C ASP A 29 -23.02 25.34 -10.57
N THR A 30 -22.35 25.59 -9.45
CA THR A 30 -21.88 26.92 -9.05
C THR A 30 -20.58 27.29 -9.77
N GLY A 31 -20.09 26.45 -10.69
CA GLY A 31 -18.86 26.67 -11.48
C GLY A 31 -17.58 26.68 -10.63
N GLY A 32 -17.64 26.25 -9.36
CA GLY A 32 -16.52 26.20 -8.42
C GLY A 32 -15.98 24.78 -8.17
N ILE A 33 -14.81 24.71 -7.52
CA ILE A 33 -14.20 23.44 -7.11
C ILE A 33 -15.04 22.80 -6.01
N GLU A 34 -15.44 21.56 -6.20
CA GLU A 34 -16.22 20.79 -5.25
C GLU A 34 -15.51 20.67 -3.89
N THR A 35 -16.26 20.78 -2.80
CA THR A 35 -15.73 20.63 -1.44
C THR A 35 -15.75 19.16 -1.05
N VAL A 36 -14.56 18.55 -0.96
CA VAL A 36 -14.41 17.17 -0.51
C VAL A 36 -14.48 17.12 1.01
N THR A 37 -15.32 16.22 1.52
CA THR A 37 -15.41 15.93 2.95
C THR A 37 -14.40 14.86 3.33
N VAL A 38 -13.68 15.07 4.44
CA VAL A 38 -12.69 14.14 4.98
C VAL A 38 -13.04 13.73 6.41
N SER A 39 -12.59 12.55 6.83
CA SER A 39 -12.70 12.03 8.20
C SER A 39 -11.33 11.93 8.89
N ALA A 40 -10.41 12.79 8.47
CA ALA A 40 -9.01 12.77 8.89
C ALA A 40 -8.81 12.95 10.41
N ARG A 41 -9.74 13.59 11.11
CA ARG A 41 -9.71 13.77 12.56
C ARG A 41 -10.79 12.94 13.29
N GLN A 42 -11.27 11.86 12.68
CA GLN A 42 -12.32 10.96 13.18
C GLN A 42 -13.74 11.56 13.19
N TYR A 43 -13.92 12.80 12.75
CA TYR A 43 -15.21 13.40 12.45
C TYR A 43 -15.20 13.99 11.02
N SER A 44 -16.41 14.16 10.48
CA SER A 44 -16.59 14.65 9.10
C SER A 44 -16.35 16.17 9.04
N GLU A 45 -15.43 16.61 8.21
CA GLU A 45 -15.11 18.03 8.02
C GLU A 45 -14.68 18.29 6.55
N SER A 46 -14.73 19.57 6.13
CA SER A 46 -14.19 19.96 4.83
C SER A 46 -12.67 19.76 4.78
N ILE A 47 -12.15 19.30 3.65
CA ILE A 47 -10.69 19.24 3.43
C ILE A 47 -10.03 20.60 3.63
N GLN A 48 -10.73 21.72 3.36
CA GLN A 48 -10.21 23.09 3.50
C GLN A 48 -10.18 23.58 4.95
N THR A 49 -10.94 22.98 5.85
CA THR A 49 -10.93 23.32 7.28
C THR A 49 -10.13 22.34 8.13
N ALA A 50 -9.66 21.24 7.57
CA ALA A 50 -8.82 20.26 8.26
C ALA A 50 -7.35 20.77 8.36
N PRO A 51 -6.80 21.06 9.57
CA PRO A 51 -5.48 21.67 9.73
C PRO A 51 -4.35 20.64 9.65
N LEU A 52 -4.25 19.92 8.53
CA LEU A 52 -3.24 18.89 8.27
C LEU A 52 -3.05 18.70 6.76
N SER A 53 -1.92 18.12 6.37
CA SER A 53 -1.65 17.73 4.98
C SER A 53 -2.41 16.46 4.62
N VAL A 54 -3.48 16.61 3.85
CA VAL A 54 -4.31 15.52 3.34
C VAL A 54 -4.64 15.72 1.87
N THR A 55 -4.47 14.67 1.07
CA THR A 55 -4.99 14.57 -0.29
C THR A 55 -6.19 13.65 -0.27
N ALA A 56 -7.31 14.06 -0.81
CA ALA A 56 -8.51 13.25 -0.92
C ALA A 56 -8.86 13.05 -2.40
N LEU A 57 -9.08 11.80 -2.76
CA LEU A 57 -9.51 11.38 -4.09
C LEU A 57 -10.97 10.92 -3.98
N SER A 58 -11.87 11.61 -4.65
CA SER A 58 -13.28 11.25 -4.72
C SER A 58 -13.51 10.03 -5.63
N ALA A 59 -14.71 9.47 -5.61
CA ALA A 59 -15.11 8.41 -6.54
C ALA A 59 -14.90 8.83 -8.01
N ASN A 60 -15.23 10.08 -8.37
CA ASN A 60 -15.03 10.62 -9.72
C ASN A 60 -13.54 10.73 -10.09
N ASP A 61 -12.67 11.15 -9.14
CA ASP A 61 -11.22 11.14 -9.34
C ASP A 61 -10.70 9.72 -9.61
N LEU A 62 -11.17 8.72 -8.84
CA LEU A 62 -10.76 7.32 -8.97
C LEU A 62 -11.26 6.69 -10.29
N GLU A 63 -12.47 7.01 -10.73
CA GLU A 63 -12.99 6.62 -12.05
C GLU A 63 -12.14 7.24 -13.17
N GLY A 64 -11.81 8.53 -13.09
CA GLY A 64 -10.97 9.24 -14.06
C GLY A 64 -9.52 8.76 -14.12
N LEU A 65 -9.00 8.18 -13.03
CA LEU A 65 -7.67 7.55 -12.97
C LEU A 65 -7.68 6.08 -13.45
N PHE A 66 -8.85 5.51 -13.75
CA PHE A 66 -8.99 4.09 -14.14
C PHE A 66 -8.30 3.15 -13.15
N VAL A 67 -8.55 3.37 -11.85
CA VAL A 67 -7.92 2.63 -10.76
C VAL A 67 -8.26 1.15 -10.84
N GLN A 68 -7.24 0.29 -10.78
CA GLN A 68 -7.36 -1.17 -10.79
C GLN A 68 -6.94 -1.76 -9.43
N ASN A 69 -5.97 -1.13 -8.79
CA ASN A 69 -5.50 -1.46 -7.45
C ASN A 69 -4.95 -0.20 -6.77
N LEU A 70 -4.60 -0.30 -5.50
CA LEU A 70 -4.15 0.86 -4.72
C LEU A 70 -2.82 1.49 -5.22
N ALA A 71 -2.00 0.75 -5.98
CA ALA A 71 -0.79 1.34 -6.57
C ALA A 71 -1.10 2.37 -7.68
N ASP A 72 -2.29 2.35 -8.26
CA ASP A 72 -2.70 3.34 -9.26
C ASP A 72 -2.91 4.75 -8.70
N VAL A 73 -3.00 4.89 -7.35
CA VAL A 73 -3.02 6.23 -6.72
C VAL A 73 -1.62 6.77 -6.41
N ASN A 74 -0.58 6.06 -6.87
CA ASN A 74 0.79 6.56 -6.79
C ASN A 74 0.90 7.95 -7.44
N HIS A 75 1.72 8.84 -6.87
CA HIS A 75 1.93 10.22 -7.33
C HIS A 75 0.71 11.17 -7.24
N GLN A 76 -0.45 10.73 -6.74
CA GLN A 76 -1.60 11.62 -6.57
C GLN A 76 -1.41 12.60 -5.40
N ALA A 77 -0.58 12.22 -4.41
CA ALA A 77 -0.18 13.09 -3.31
C ALA A 77 1.32 13.44 -3.40
N PRO A 78 1.74 14.67 -3.03
CA PRO A 78 3.15 15.05 -3.04
C PRO A 78 3.95 14.27 -1.97
N ASN A 79 5.22 13.93 -2.27
CA ASN A 79 6.12 13.17 -1.39
C ASN A 79 5.54 11.83 -0.88
N PHE A 80 4.71 11.20 -1.70
CA PHE A 80 4.03 9.95 -1.38
C PHE A 80 4.24 8.94 -2.52
N THR A 81 4.66 7.73 -2.16
CA THR A 81 4.85 6.61 -3.09
C THR A 81 4.08 5.40 -2.56
N ILE A 82 3.29 4.76 -3.42
CA ILE A 82 2.65 3.48 -3.15
C ILE A 82 2.76 2.59 -4.39
N GLN A 83 3.38 1.42 -4.23
CA GLN A 83 3.62 0.49 -5.33
C GLN A 83 3.77 -0.95 -4.83
N GLY A 84 3.79 -1.91 -5.76
CA GLY A 84 4.08 -3.31 -5.41
C GLY A 84 5.56 -3.53 -5.10
N VAL A 85 5.85 -4.44 -4.18
CA VAL A 85 7.23 -4.85 -3.84
C VAL A 85 7.93 -5.52 -5.03
N GLY A 86 7.18 -6.24 -5.86
CA GLY A 86 7.70 -6.98 -7.02
C GLY A 86 8.35 -8.33 -6.68
N ALA A 87 9.13 -8.40 -5.62
CA ALA A 87 10.04 -9.52 -5.35
C ALA A 87 9.36 -10.83 -4.94
N ILE A 88 8.53 -10.82 -3.90
CA ILE A 88 7.99 -12.03 -3.27
C ILE A 88 6.46 -12.02 -3.35
N HIS A 89 5.86 -10.86 -3.12
CA HIS A 89 4.43 -10.69 -3.05
C HIS A 89 3.98 -9.55 -3.94
N ARG A 90 3.27 -9.86 -4.99
CA ARG A 90 2.68 -8.89 -5.91
C ARG A 90 1.73 -7.91 -5.21
N ASN A 91 0.95 -8.41 -4.25
CA ASN A 91 -0.06 -7.65 -3.52
C ASN A 91 0.46 -7.01 -2.24
N ALA A 92 1.78 -7.11 -1.97
CA ALA A 92 2.40 -6.38 -0.88
C ALA A 92 2.69 -4.94 -1.32
N ALA A 93 2.26 -3.98 -0.48
CA ALA A 93 2.51 -2.57 -0.74
C ALA A 93 3.86 -2.13 -0.19
N VAL A 94 4.62 -1.43 -1.01
CA VAL A 94 5.67 -0.50 -0.59
C VAL A 94 5.01 0.85 -0.45
N VAL A 95 4.94 1.40 0.76
CA VAL A 95 4.35 2.71 1.00
C VAL A 95 5.37 3.59 1.70
N PHE A 96 5.68 4.72 1.06
CA PHE A 96 6.56 5.75 1.60
C PHE A 96 5.85 7.09 1.59
N SER A 97 6.03 7.84 2.66
CA SER A 97 5.50 9.18 2.81
C SER A 97 6.57 10.07 3.43
N ARG A 98 6.95 11.16 2.75
CA ARG A 98 7.97 12.10 3.24
C ARG A 98 9.31 11.42 3.60
N GLY A 99 9.72 10.43 2.81
CA GLY A 99 10.99 9.71 2.98
C GLY A 99 10.94 8.50 3.90
N ILE A 100 9.90 8.34 4.73
CA ILE A 100 9.77 7.19 5.63
C ILE A 100 8.80 6.14 5.09
N GLY A 101 9.16 4.89 5.18
CA GLY A 101 8.36 3.76 4.74
C GLY A 101 9.06 2.43 4.98
N TYR A 102 8.44 1.36 4.51
CA TYR A 102 8.99 0.03 4.59
C TYR A 102 8.83 -0.69 3.25
N ALA A 103 9.94 -1.21 2.72
CA ALA A 103 9.98 -1.92 1.43
C ALA A 103 10.13 -3.45 1.58
N GLY A 104 10.22 -3.96 2.79
CA GLY A 104 10.37 -5.38 3.05
C GLY A 104 9.04 -6.12 3.10
N VAL A 105 9.14 -7.45 3.11
CA VAL A 105 8.02 -8.39 3.27
C VAL A 105 8.25 -9.30 4.46
N ASP A 106 8.93 -8.81 5.49
CA ASP A 106 9.15 -9.55 6.73
C ASP A 106 7.83 -9.74 7.48
N MET A 107 7.52 -10.99 7.87
CA MET A 107 6.28 -11.36 8.56
C MET A 107 6.10 -10.65 9.90
N GLY A 108 7.21 -10.35 10.59
CA GLY A 108 7.24 -9.77 11.94
C GLY A 108 7.25 -8.25 11.98
N GLN A 109 7.49 -7.58 10.86
CA GLN A 109 7.61 -6.12 10.81
C GLN A 109 6.28 -5.45 10.50
N ASP A 110 5.92 -4.47 11.30
CA ASP A 110 4.74 -3.64 11.09
C ASP A 110 5.03 -2.50 10.08
N PRO A 111 4.03 -2.03 9.29
CA PRO A 111 4.23 -0.95 8.32
C PRO A 111 4.46 0.41 9.00
N ALA A 112 5.21 1.30 8.32
CA ALA A 112 5.40 2.70 8.76
C ALA A 112 4.24 3.63 8.34
N VAL A 113 3.51 3.27 7.28
CA VAL A 113 2.29 3.94 6.81
C VAL A 113 1.13 2.96 6.90
N GLY A 114 0.10 3.32 7.65
CA GLY A 114 -1.08 2.46 7.85
C GLY A 114 -2.05 2.55 6.67
N VAL A 115 -2.69 1.43 6.33
CA VAL A 115 -3.84 1.41 5.39
C VAL A 115 -5.07 0.97 6.16
N SER A 116 -6.13 1.77 6.13
CA SER A 116 -7.40 1.52 6.78
C SER A 116 -8.52 1.41 5.74
N VAL A 117 -9.41 0.45 5.89
CA VAL A 117 -10.62 0.30 5.08
C VAL A 117 -11.85 0.32 5.99
N ASN A 118 -12.72 1.31 5.81
CA ASN A 118 -13.92 1.53 6.65
C ASN A 118 -13.59 1.56 8.16
N GLY A 119 -12.46 2.17 8.54
CA GLY A 119 -12.01 2.28 9.94
C GLY A 119 -11.25 1.06 10.47
N VAL A 120 -11.05 0.01 9.69
CA VAL A 120 -10.32 -1.21 10.08
C VAL A 120 -8.94 -1.24 9.42
N PHE A 121 -7.87 -1.24 10.21
CA PHE A 121 -6.50 -1.29 9.70
C PHE A 121 -6.15 -2.65 9.12
N MET A 122 -5.41 -2.65 8.01
CA MET A 122 -4.83 -3.86 7.44
C MET A 122 -3.72 -4.40 8.36
N PRO A 123 -3.69 -5.72 8.62
CA PRO A 123 -2.78 -6.32 9.60
C PRO A 123 -1.31 -6.38 9.17
N SER A 124 -1.00 -6.22 7.88
CA SER A 124 0.34 -6.22 7.30
C SER A 124 0.32 -5.53 5.94
N ASN A 125 1.50 -5.23 5.38
CA ASN A 125 1.62 -4.69 4.02
C ASN A 125 1.27 -5.73 2.93
N ILE A 126 1.29 -7.03 3.24
CA ILE A 126 0.85 -8.09 2.32
C ILE A 126 -0.67 -8.02 2.20
N GLY A 127 -1.17 -7.81 0.98
CA GLY A 127 -2.59 -7.67 0.67
C GLY A 127 -3.13 -6.25 0.71
N MET A 128 -2.32 -5.26 1.01
CA MET A 128 -2.77 -3.86 1.03
C MET A 128 -3.20 -3.33 -0.35
N LEU A 129 -2.66 -3.86 -1.45
CA LEU A 129 -2.96 -3.35 -2.80
C LEU A 129 -4.31 -3.79 -3.34
N SER A 130 -4.97 -4.78 -2.77
CA SER A 130 -6.13 -5.46 -3.36
C SER A 130 -7.51 -4.86 -3.04
N ASN A 131 -7.60 -3.70 -2.36
CA ASN A 131 -8.86 -3.22 -1.79
C ASN A 131 -9.42 -1.94 -2.43
N THR A 132 -9.42 -1.84 -3.77
CA THR A 132 -9.94 -0.65 -4.48
C THR A 132 -11.32 -0.85 -5.13
N LEU A 133 -12.01 -1.94 -4.80
CA LEU A 133 -13.34 -2.21 -5.33
C LEU A 133 -14.37 -1.27 -4.75
N ASP A 134 -15.15 -0.59 -5.61
CA ASP A 134 -16.35 0.16 -5.22
C ASP A 134 -16.05 1.16 -4.07
N VAL A 135 -15.02 1.97 -4.28
CA VAL A 135 -14.52 2.95 -3.31
C VAL A 135 -15.24 4.28 -3.50
N ASP A 136 -15.66 4.90 -2.41
CA ASP A 136 -16.23 6.24 -2.37
C ASP A 136 -15.14 7.31 -2.35
N ASN A 137 -14.15 7.14 -1.45
CA ASN A 137 -13.02 8.05 -1.40
C ASN A 137 -11.76 7.37 -0.84
N ILE A 138 -10.60 7.91 -1.20
CA ILE A 138 -9.30 7.59 -0.62
C ILE A 138 -8.69 8.86 -0.06
N GLN A 139 -8.32 8.85 1.22
CA GLN A 139 -7.66 9.96 1.90
C GLN A 139 -6.23 9.56 2.24
N ILE A 140 -5.27 10.35 1.79
CA ILE A 140 -3.84 10.16 2.05
C ILE A 140 -3.40 11.23 3.02
N LEU A 141 -3.27 10.85 4.31
CA LEU A 141 -2.79 11.71 5.38
C LEU A 141 -1.27 11.57 5.49
N ARG A 142 -0.55 12.65 5.35
CA ARG A 142 0.92 12.67 5.38
C ARG A 142 1.47 13.13 6.73
N GLY A 143 2.59 12.54 7.13
CA GLY A 143 3.20 12.77 8.45
C GLY A 143 2.54 11.97 9.57
N PRO A 144 3.14 11.97 10.78
CA PRO A 144 2.72 11.11 11.88
C PRO A 144 1.28 11.35 12.34
N GLN A 145 0.51 10.26 12.44
CA GLN A 145 -0.89 10.24 12.86
C GLN A 145 -1.09 9.43 14.16
N GLY A 146 -0.09 9.45 15.05
CA GLY A 146 -0.05 8.57 16.22
C GLY A 146 -1.14 8.80 17.25
N THR A 147 -1.75 9.99 17.35
CA THR A 147 -2.77 10.31 18.36
C THR A 147 -4.11 9.69 18.03
N LEU A 148 -4.66 9.92 16.86
CA LEU A 148 -5.99 9.42 16.48
C LEU A 148 -5.95 8.03 15.85
N PHE A 149 -4.96 7.77 14.98
CA PHE A 149 -4.86 6.50 14.28
C PHE A 149 -3.95 5.47 14.97
N GLY A 150 -3.06 5.93 15.85
CA GLY A 150 -2.27 5.07 16.74
C GLY A 150 -0.97 4.55 16.14
N LYS A 151 -0.65 3.28 16.45
CA LYS A 151 0.60 2.65 16.01
C LYS A 151 0.69 2.51 14.49
N ASN A 152 1.93 2.35 13.99
CA ASN A 152 2.20 2.05 12.57
C ASN A 152 1.76 3.16 11.61
N THR A 153 1.85 4.42 12.08
CA THR A 153 1.44 5.62 11.34
C THR A 153 2.48 6.74 11.43
N VAL A 154 3.76 6.39 11.49
CA VAL A 154 4.87 7.38 11.56
C VAL A 154 5.03 8.16 10.26
N GLY A 155 4.72 7.56 9.12
CA GLY A 155 4.73 8.22 7.81
C GLY A 155 3.37 8.79 7.40
N GLY A 156 2.29 8.26 7.97
CA GLY A 156 0.93 8.68 7.62
C GLY A 156 -0.09 7.54 7.59
N VAL A 157 -1.22 7.82 6.96
CA VAL A 157 -2.34 6.88 6.81
C VAL A 157 -2.96 7.01 5.42
N VAL A 158 -3.27 5.88 4.79
CA VAL A 158 -4.18 5.80 3.65
C VAL A 158 -5.51 5.28 4.18
N ASN A 159 -6.54 6.12 4.17
CA ASN A 159 -7.88 5.78 4.65
C ASN A 159 -8.82 5.62 3.47
N ILE A 160 -9.43 4.45 3.34
CA ILE A 160 -10.30 4.04 2.23
C ILE A 160 -11.72 3.89 2.77
N THR A 161 -12.66 4.57 2.14
CA THR A 161 -14.09 4.43 2.43
C THR A 161 -14.79 3.82 1.21
N THR A 162 -15.62 2.81 1.43
CA THR A 162 -16.37 2.16 0.34
C THR A 162 -17.75 2.80 0.17
N LYS A 163 -18.31 2.70 -1.04
CA LYS A 163 -19.65 3.24 -1.33
C LYS A 163 -20.72 2.61 -0.43
N LEU A 164 -21.63 3.44 0.06
CA LEU A 164 -22.80 3.03 0.80
C LEU A 164 -23.97 2.68 -0.14
N PRO A 165 -24.97 1.90 0.31
CA PRO A 165 -26.20 1.71 -0.45
C PRO A 165 -26.95 3.03 -0.66
N GLY A 166 -27.51 3.22 -1.85
CA GLY A 166 -28.40 4.32 -2.19
C GLY A 166 -29.85 4.08 -1.70
N ASP A 167 -30.64 5.16 -1.69
CA ASP A 167 -32.06 5.15 -1.28
C ASP A 167 -33.01 4.66 -2.37
N VAL A 168 -32.50 4.48 -3.59
CA VAL A 168 -33.26 4.02 -4.76
C VAL A 168 -32.60 2.78 -5.37
N TYR A 169 -33.39 1.95 -6.03
CA TYR A 169 -32.84 0.87 -6.82
C TYR A 169 -31.91 1.41 -7.89
N SER A 170 -30.68 0.96 -7.89
CA SER A 170 -29.72 1.27 -8.92
C SER A 170 -28.88 0.06 -9.31
N VAL A 171 -28.41 0.03 -10.55
CA VAL A 171 -27.49 -0.99 -11.03
C VAL A 171 -26.38 -0.30 -11.81
N GLU A 172 -25.16 -0.65 -11.49
CA GLU A 172 -23.98 -0.25 -12.24
C GLU A 172 -23.26 -1.49 -12.77
N ALA A 173 -22.89 -1.50 -14.04
CA ALA A 173 -22.15 -2.60 -14.66
C ALA A 173 -21.05 -2.04 -15.57
N MET A 174 -19.85 -2.61 -15.52
CA MET A 174 -18.72 -2.21 -16.36
C MET A 174 -18.02 -3.43 -16.94
N VAL A 175 -17.65 -3.32 -18.21
CA VAL A 175 -16.74 -4.23 -18.90
C VAL A 175 -15.52 -3.45 -19.35
N ARG A 176 -14.34 -3.94 -19.01
CA ARG A 176 -13.04 -3.38 -19.44
C ARG A 176 -12.34 -4.38 -20.32
N VAL A 177 -11.84 -3.93 -21.47
CA VAL A 177 -10.94 -4.71 -22.34
C VAL A 177 -9.65 -3.92 -22.56
N GLY A 178 -8.52 -4.62 -22.69
CA GLY A 178 -7.23 -3.94 -22.85
C GLY A 178 -6.14 -4.85 -23.45
N ASN A 179 -4.97 -4.27 -23.62
CA ASN A 179 -3.80 -5.03 -24.04
C ASN A 179 -3.41 -6.09 -22.98
N PHE A 180 -2.50 -6.99 -23.34
CA PHE A 180 -2.12 -8.18 -22.54
C PHE A 180 -3.30 -9.10 -22.23
N GLY A 181 -4.35 -9.13 -23.06
CA GLY A 181 -5.51 -9.97 -22.88
C GLY A 181 -6.37 -9.57 -21.69
N ARG A 182 -6.36 -8.31 -21.30
CA ARG A 182 -7.16 -7.81 -20.17
C ARG A 182 -8.64 -7.91 -20.47
N LEU A 183 -9.38 -8.50 -19.51
CA LEU A 183 -10.83 -8.56 -19.49
C LEU A 183 -11.31 -8.50 -18.06
N ASP A 184 -11.95 -7.37 -17.70
CA ASP A 184 -12.49 -7.16 -16.37
C ASP A 184 -14.01 -6.99 -16.43
N PHE A 185 -14.68 -7.43 -15.37
CA PHE A 185 -16.10 -7.22 -15.13
C PHE A 185 -16.31 -6.61 -13.76
N PHE A 186 -17.16 -5.63 -13.68
CA PHE A 186 -17.63 -5.03 -12.45
C PHE A 186 -19.16 -4.95 -12.50
N GLY A 187 -19.81 -5.19 -11.37
CA GLY A 187 -21.25 -4.99 -11.20
C GLY A 187 -21.56 -4.60 -9.77
N ALA A 188 -22.43 -3.61 -9.60
CA ALA A 188 -22.94 -3.20 -8.31
C ALA A 188 -24.45 -2.97 -8.39
N ALA A 189 -25.17 -3.26 -7.30
CA ALA A 189 -26.62 -3.00 -7.20
C ALA A 189 -26.93 -2.44 -5.83
N ASP A 190 -27.69 -1.33 -5.80
CA ASP A 190 -28.33 -0.78 -4.61
C ASP A 190 -29.75 -1.32 -4.50
N ILE A 191 -30.10 -1.80 -3.32
CA ILE A 191 -31.35 -2.47 -3.03
C ILE A 191 -31.94 -1.85 -1.75
N PRO A 192 -32.80 -0.82 -1.84
CA PRO A 192 -33.56 -0.36 -0.70
C PRO A 192 -34.56 -1.47 -0.30
N ILE A 193 -34.40 -2.00 0.92
CA ILE A 193 -35.23 -3.11 1.42
C ILE A 193 -36.50 -2.54 2.05
N ASP A 194 -36.33 -1.51 2.86
CA ASP A 194 -37.41 -0.69 3.44
C ASP A 194 -36.86 0.71 3.79
N ASP A 195 -37.69 1.56 4.42
CA ASP A 195 -37.33 2.95 4.77
C ASP A 195 -36.16 3.04 5.77
N THR A 196 -35.77 1.92 6.41
CA THR A 196 -34.72 1.88 7.42
C THR A 196 -33.51 1.05 7.03
N LEU A 197 -33.62 0.21 6.00
CA LEU A 197 -32.62 -0.77 5.63
C LEU A 197 -32.37 -0.78 4.13
N ALA A 198 -31.14 -0.53 3.74
CA ALA A 198 -30.66 -0.67 2.36
C ALA A 198 -29.47 -1.59 2.26
N ALA A 199 -29.32 -2.25 1.12
CA ALA A 199 -28.21 -3.13 0.81
C ALA A 199 -27.51 -2.71 -0.48
N ARG A 200 -26.20 -2.92 -0.56
CA ARG A 200 -25.41 -2.83 -1.80
C ARG A 200 -24.63 -4.13 -1.99
N ILE A 201 -24.71 -4.71 -3.17
CA ILE A 201 -23.94 -5.91 -3.53
C ILE A 201 -23.03 -5.54 -4.68
N THR A 202 -21.74 -5.85 -4.55
CA THR A 202 -20.73 -5.57 -5.56
C THR A 202 -19.95 -6.82 -5.92
N LEU A 203 -19.72 -7.02 -7.21
CA LEU A 203 -18.99 -8.14 -7.80
C LEU A 203 -17.90 -7.60 -8.72
N GLN A 204 -16.72 -8.20 -8.70
CA GLN A 204 -15.62 -7.89 -9.62
C GLN A 204 -14.89 -9.15 -10.06
N SER A 205 -14.48 -9.16 -11.32
CA SER A 205 -13.52 -10.11 -11.86
C SER A 205 -12.50 -9.34 -12.70
N GLN A 206 -11.22 -9.48 -12.40
CA GLN A 206 -10.12 -8.88 -13.14
C GLN A 206 -9.24 -10.00 -13.69
N THR A 207 -9.00 -10.01 -14.99
CA THR A 207 -8.16 -11.02 -15.63
C THR A 207 -7.23 -10.37 -16.66
N SER A 208 -5.96 -10.78 -16.67
CA SER A 208 -5.00 -10.40 -17.70
C SER A 208 -3.88 -11.44 -17.83
N GLY A 209 -3.25 -11.51 -19.00
CA GLY A 209 -2.14 -12.42 -19.25
C GLY A 209 -0.78 -11.95 -18.69
N GLY A 210 -0.64 -10.64 -18.41
CA GLY A 210 0.59 -10.02 -17.94
C GLY A 210 1.60 -9.65 -19.03
N PRO A 211 2.41 -8.63 -18.80
CA PRO A 211 3.31 -8.05 -19.81
C PRO A 211 4.66 -8.76 -19.90
N PHE A 212 5.08 -9.57 -18.91
CA PHE A 212 6.40 -10.17 -18.88
C PHE A 212 6.37 -11.54 -19.56
N LYS A 213 7.09 -11.68 -20.68
CA LYS A 213 7.21 -12.96 -21.38
C LYS A 213 8.26 -13.83 -20.70
N ASN A 214 7.89 -15.02 -20.27
CA ASN A 214 8.84 -16.01 -19.80
C ASN A 214 9.46 -16.75 -20.99
N ALA A 215 10.77 -16.60 -21.20
CA ALA A 215 11.51 -17.24 -22.27
C ALA A 215 12.06 -18.64 -21.89
N TYR A 216 11.93 -19.03 -20.61
CA TYR A 216 12.31 -20.37 -20.17
C TYR A 216 11.46 -21.44 -20.87
N THR A 217 12.14 -22.46 -21.39
CA THR A 217 11.50 -23.62 -22.02
C THR A 217 11.74 -24.84 -21.14
N PRO A 218 10.72 -25.36 -20.44
CA PRO A 218 10.84 -26.53 -19.59
C PRO A 218 11.30 -27.74 -20.40
N THR A 219 12.28 -28.47 -19.91
CA THR A 219 12.72 -29.75 -20.48
C THR A 219 11.79 -30.92 -20.14
N THR A 220 10.94 -30.74 -19.14
CA THR A 220 9.88 -31.66 -18.71
C THR A 220 8.56 -30.90 -18.60
N SER A 221 7.42 -31.58 -18.72
CA SER A 221 6.11 -30.94 -18.56
C SER A 221 5.86 -30.57 -17.08
N THR A 222 6.38 -29.43 -16.65
CA THR A 222 6.07 -28.83 -15.35
C THR A 222 4.87 -27.90 -15.54
N PRO A 223 3.66 -28.27 -15.06
CA PRO A 223 2.42 -27.59 -15.45
C PRO A 223 2.20 -26.23 -14.79
N THR A 224 3.11 -25.77 -13.93
CA THR A 224 2.93 -24.56 -13.08
C THR A 224 3.77 -23.36 -13.49
N ILE A 225 4.61 -23.50 -14.53
CA ILE A 225 5.45 -22.38 -15.01
C ILE A 225 4.65 -21.59 -16.06
N ALA A 226 4.33 -20.35 -15.74
CA ALA A 226 3.55 -19.50 -16.63
C ALA A 226 4.40 -18.98 -17.81
N LYS A 227 3.79 -18.90 -18.99
CA LYS A 227 4.41 -18.30 -20.20
C LYS A 227 4.49 -16.78 -20.13
N HIS A 228 3.62 -16.16 -19.35
CA HIS A 228 3.57 -14.74 -19.09
C HIS A 228 3.41 -14.51 -17.59
N LEU A 229 4.07 -13.48 -17.06
CA LEU A 229 4.05 -13.09 -15.67
C LEU A 229 3.48 -11.68 -15.51
N GLY A 230 3.05 -11.35 -14.29
CA GLY A 230 2.41 -10.08 -13.99
C GLY A 230 0.94 -10.02 -14.43
N GLY A 231 0.34 -11.18 -14.73
CA GLY A 231 -1.09 -11.27 -15.09
C GLY A 231 -2.00 -11.31 -13.87
N ASP A 232 -3.23 -10.81 -14.02
CA ASP A 232 -4.29 -10.78 -13.00
C ASP A 232 -5.22 -12.00 -13.13
N ASP A 233 -5.65 -12.58 -12.00
CA ASP A 233 -6.84 -13.43 -11.85
C ASP A 233 -7.43 -13.18 -10.45
N ILE A 234 -8.20 -12.09 -10.32
CA ILE A 234 -8.76 -11.60 -9.07
C ILE A 234 -10.28 -11.62 -9.16
N LYS A 235 -10.93 -12.19 -8.14
CA LYS A 235 -12.39 -12.22 -8.01
C LYS A 235 -12.78 -11.72 -6.64
N THR A 236 -13.65 -10.72 -6.59
CA THR A 236 -14.07 -10.08 -5.34
C THR A 236 -15.57 -9.96 -5.28
N ILE A 237 -16.12 -10.23 -4.09
CA ILE A 237 -17.51 -9.95 -3.74
C ILE A 237 -17.53 -9.09 -2.48
N ARG A 238 -18.43 -8.09 -2.46
CA ARG A 238 -18.70 -7.27 -1.27
C ARG A 238 -20.20 -7.12 -1.08
N GLY A 239 -20.63 -7.21 0.16
CA GLY A 239 -21.97 -6.86 0.60
C GLY A 239 -21.90 -5.73 1.63
N THR A 240 -22.71 -4.71 1.48
CA THR A 240 -22.87 -3.60 2.42
C THR A 240 -24.33 -3.50 2.84
N LEU A 241 -24.58 -3.42 4.15
CA LEU A 241 -25.90 -3.15 4.73
C LEU A 241 -25.83 -1.82 5.47
N LEU A 242 -26.76 -0.92 5.18
CA LEU A 242 -26.96 0.33 5.90
C LEU A 242 -28.30 0.25 6.61
N TRP A 243 -28.29 0.40 7.94
CA TRP A 243 -29.45 0.26 8.80
C TRP A 243 -29.65 1.49 9.67
N ASN A 244 -30.78 2.17 9.49
CA ASN A 244 -31.19 3.39 10.17
C ASN A 244 -32.56 3.17 10.86
N PRO A 245 -32.68 2.30 11.90
CA PRO A 245 -33.97 1.92 12.50
C PRO A 245 -34.70 3.09 13.14
N VAL A 246 -33.95 4.08 13.60
CA VAL A 246 -34.43 5.32 14.20
C VAL A 246 -33.53 6.47 13.80
N SER A 247 -34.02 7.71 13.84
CA SER A 247 -33.31 8.89 13.34
C SER A 247 -31.96 9.19 14.01
N ASN A 248 -31.74 8.67 15.21
CA ASN A 248 -30.52 8.88 15.98
C ASN A 248 -29.56 7.65 16.01
N PHE A 249 -29.85 6.62 15.24
CA PHE A 249 -28.98 5.44 15.16
C PHE A 249 -28.72 5.03 13.70
N THR A 250 -27.45 4.86 13.37
CA THR A 250 -26.98 4.34 12.06
C THR A 250 -26.02 3.20 12.29
N ALA A 251 -26.17 2.11 11.55
CA ALA A 251 -25.20 1.02 11.52
C ALA A 251 -24.89 0.63 10.08
N THR A 252 -23.61 0.47 9.79
CA THR A 252 -23.10 0.00 8.47
C THR A 252 -22.31 -1.27 8.67
N LEU A 253 -22.76 -2.37 8.06
CA LEU A 253 -22.05 -3.64 8.03
C LEU A 253 -21.50 -3.86 6.61
N VAL A 254 -20.18 -4.02 6.48
CA VAL A 254 -19.52 -4.35 5.22
C VAL A 254 -18.81 -5.68 5.35
N GLY A 255 -19.11 -6.63 4.47
CA GLY A 255 -18.41 -7.89 4.33
C GLY A 255 -17.80 -8.03 2.95
N SER A 256 -16.52 -8.40 2.83
CA SER A 256 -15.83 -8.59 1.56
C SER A 256 -14.99 -9.85 1.56
N TYR A 257 -15.00 -10.56 0.44
CA TYR A 257 -14.12 -11.68 0.15
C TYR A 257 -13.46 -11.49 -1.20
N SER A 258 -12.14 -11.58 -1.24
CA SER A 258 -11.33 -11.52 -2.46
C SER A 258 -10.49 -12.77 -2.59
N LYS A 259 -10.52 -13.38 -3.78
CA LYS A 259 -9.69 -14.51 -4.16
C LYS A 259 -8.79 -14.08 -5.31
N ASP A 260 -7.49 -14.12 -5.09
CA ASP A 260 -6.45 -13.77 -6.05
C ASP A 260 -5.64 -15.03 -6.40
N ARG A 261 -5.50 -15.29 -7.68
CA ARG A 261 -4.72 -16.40 -8.26
C ARG A 261 -3.79 -15.90 -9.36
N SER A 262 -3.35 -14.66 -9.20
CA SER A 262 -2.48 -13.96 -10.15
C SER A 262 -1.09 -14.61 -10.26
N THR A 263 -0.41 -14.32 -11.35
CA THR A 263 1.00 -14.68 -11.50
C THR A 263 1.89 -13.63 -10.84
N SER A 264 3.03 -14.06 -10.31
CA SER A 264 4.05 -13.15 -9.76
C SER A 264 4.55 -12.17 -10.82
N VAL A 265 5.09 -11.05 -10.37
CA VAL A 265 5.73 -10.07 -11.26
C VAL A 265 7.00 -10.67 -11.87
N GLY A 266 7.29 -10.36 -13.11
CA GLY A 266 8.53 -10.78 -13.77
C GLY A 266 9.74 -10.05 -13.21
N GLY A 267 10.63 -10.79 -12.56
CA GLY A 267 11.92 -10.29 -12.09
C GLY A 267 13.04 -10.56 -13.08
N GLN A 268 14.14 -9.82 -12.94
CA GLN A 268 15.38 -10.04 -13.68
C GLN A 268 16.56 -10.13 -12.73
N ASN A 269 17.60 -10.85 -13.15
CA ASN A 269 18.86 -10.89 -12.43
C ASN A 269 19.64 -9.61 -12.72
N GLY A 270 19.90 -8.82 -11.68
CA GLY A 270 20.65 -7.58 -11.74
C GLY A 270 22.04 -7.69 -11.09
N SER A 271 22.61 -8.89 -10.97
CA SER A 271 23.86 -9.15 -10.25
C SER A 271 25.06 -8.43 -10.85
N ILE A 272 25.92 -7.87 -10.00
CA ILE A 272 27.15 -7.15 -10.38
C ILE A 272 28.35 -8.08 -10.23
N PRO A 273 29.10 -8.41 -11.31
CA PRO A 273 30.31 -9.23 -11.20
C PRO A 273 31.39 -8.62 -10.30
N CYS A 274 32.03 -9.42 -9.47
CA CYS A 274 33.08 -8.96 -8.55
C CYS A 274 34.32 -8.40 -9.28
N SER A 275 34.50 -8.67 -10.55
CA SER A 275 35.50 -8.01 -11.38
C SER A 275 35.32 -6.49 -11.50
N TYR A 276 34.10 -5.99 -11.19
CA TYR A 276 33.80 -4.55 -11.17
C TYR A 276 33.87 -3.92 -9.76
N ALA A 277 34.14 -4.69 -8.70
CA ALA A 277 34.18 -4.16 -7.33
C ALA A 277 35.20 -3.03 -7.12
N THR A 278 36.21 -2.96 -7.95
CA THR A 278 37.26 -1.90 -7.93
C THR A 278 36.85 -0.64 -8.69
N ASP A 279 35.75 -0.66 -9.46
CA ASP A 279 35.21 0.53 -10.13
C ASP A 279 34.54 1.44 -9.11
N PRO A 280 34.95 2.70 -8.97
CA PRO A 280 34.33 3.66 -8.03
C PRO A 280 32.83 3.83 -8.22
N ALA A 281 32.30 3.59 -9.41
CA ALA A 281 30.85 3.69 -9.70
C ALA A 281 30.01 2.64 -8.94
N TYR A 282 30.62 1.54 -8.52
CA TYR A 282 29.94 0.46 -7.80
C TYR A 282 30.21 0.48 -6.30
N HIS A 283 31.02 1.41 -5.78
CA HIS A 283 31.28 1.59 -4.34
C HIS A 283 31.67 0.29 -3.61
N GLY A 284 32.35 -0.63 -4.28
CA GLY A 284 32.74 -1.92 -3.73
C GLY A 284 31.65 -3.00 -3.76
N TYR A 285 30.49 -2.71 -4.35
CA TYR A 285 29.45 -3.73 -4.53
C TYR A 285 29.86 -4.79 -5.52
N CYS A 286 29.67 -6.05 -5.16
CA CYS A 286 29.68 -7.17 -6.09
C CYS A 286 28.78 -8.30 -5.58
N ASP A 287 28.30 -9.08 -6.51
CA ASP A 287 27.54 -10.30 -6.25
C ASP A 287 28.40 -11.52 -6.56
N ALA A 288 28.69 -12.35 -5.55
CA ALA A 288 29.64 -13.47 -5.67
C ALA A 288 29.25 -14.46 -6.76
N LEU A 289 27.97 -14.56 -7.06
CA LEU A 289 27.41 -15.50 -8.03
C LEU A 289 27.29 -14.92 -9.44
N ALA A 290 27.56 -13.63 -9.64
CA ALA A 290 27.52 -13.03 -10.98
C ALA A 290 28.45 -13.70 -11.99
N THR A 291 29.56 -14.26 -11.53
CA THR A 291 30.48 -15.07 -12.36
C THR A 291 29.92 -16.44 -12.72
N TYR A 292 29.00 -16.97 -11.89
CA TYR A 292 28.37 -18.28 -12.11
C TYR A 292 27.26 -18.22 -13.15
N PHE A 293 26.59 -17.09 -13.26
CA PHE A 293 25.46 -16.95 -14.19
C PHE A 293 25.89 -16.90 -15.65
N GLY A 294 27.21 -16.85 -15.93
CA GLY A 294 27.78 -17.12 -17.26
C GLY A 294 27.26 -16.31 -18.45
N HIS A 295 26.35 -15.37 -18.19
CA HIS A 295 25.76 -14.54 -19.22
C HIS A 295 26.70 -13.35 -19.53
N PRO A 296 27.41 -13.37 -20.65
CA PRO A 296 28.15 -12.19 -21.12
C PRO A 296 27.07 -11.17 -21.54
N GLY A 297 26.82 -10.15 -20.75
CA GLY A 297 25.87 -9.14 -21.18
C GLY A 297 25.37 -8.17 -20.12
N PHE A 298 25.66 -8.38 -18.85
CA PHE A 298 25.32 -7.41 -17.81
C PHE A 298 26.37 -6.28 -17.79
N ASP A 299 26.26 -5.31 -18.70
CA ASP A 299 27.06 -4.10 -18.64
C ASP A 299 26.29 -2.99 -17.93
N TYR A 300 26.51 -2.87 -16.63
CA TYR A 300 25.89 -1.84 -15.77
C TYR A 300 26.57 -0.47 -15.86
N ARG A 301 27.59 -0.32 -16.68
CA ARG A 301 28.47 0.86 -16.72
C ARG A 301 27.82 2.14 -17.23
N THR A 302 26.63 2.07 -17.79
CA THR A 302 25.95 3.26 -18.31
C THR A 302 24.63 3.47 -17.56
N PRO A 303 24.57 4.34 -16.55
CA PRO A 303 23.30 4.70 -15.92
C PRO A 303 22.30 5.19 -16.98
N GLY A 304 21.10 4.61 -16.99
CA GLY A 304 20.05 4.97 -17.94
C GLY A 304 20.06 4.25 -19.28
N GLN A 305 21.05 3.39 -19.55
CA GLN A 305 20.96 2.50 -20.71
C GLN A 305 20.10 1.28 -20.38
N PRO A 306 19.18 0.87 -21.26
CA PRO A 306 18.44 -0.39 -21.08
C PRO A 306 19.46 -1.54 -21.05
N TYR A 307 19.20 -2.52 -20.19
CA TYR A 307 20.01 -3.74 -20.11
C TYR A 307 20.14 -4.39 -21.48
N PRO A 308 21.31 -4.88 -21.87
CA PRO A 308 21.48 -5.54 -23.16
C PRO A 308 20.95 -6.98 -23.15
N LEU A 309 19.80 -7.22 -22.56
CA LEU A 309 19.13 -8.54 -22.57
C LEU A 309 18.30 -8.74 -23.85
N GLY A 310 18.89 -8.45 -25.01
CA GLY A 310 18.21 -8.60 -26.29
C GLY A 310 17.11 -7.56 -26.58
N PRO A 311 16.49 -7.59 -27.76
CA PRO A 311 15.56 -6.53 -28.23
C PRO A 311 14.24 -6.45 -27.44
N ASN A 312 13.95 -7.38 -26.52
CA ASN A 312 12.72 -7.42 -25.71
C ASN A 312 12.96 -7.29 -24.21
N ALA A 313 14.18 -7.07 -23.72
CA ALA A 313 14.46 -6.69 -22.36
C ALA A 313 13.90 -5.28 -22.12
N PRO A 314 13.27 -5.00 -20.98
CA PRO A 314 13.27 -5.71 -19.70
C PRO A 314 12.07 -6.64 -19.48
N TYR A 315 11.19 -6.81 -20.44
CA TYR A 315 9.92 -7.56 -20.31
C TYR A 315 10.06 -9.03 -20.74
N THR A 316 11.29 -9.53 -20.91
CA THR A 316 11.60 -10.94 -21.09
C THR A 316 12.33 -11.46 -19.87
N VAL A 317 11.79 -12.50 -19.23
CA VAL A 317 12.32 -13.11 -18.01
C VAL A 317 12.63 -14.57 -18.26
N TYR A 318 13.47 -15.17 -17.40
CA TYR A 318 13.89 -16.57 -17.48
C TYR A 318 13.57 -17.25 -16.14
N ARG A 319 12.31 -17.57 -15.92
CA ARG A 319 11.85 -18.16 -14.67
C ARG A 319 11.60 -19.64 -14.84
N ASN A 320 12.33 -20.47 -14.07
CA ASN A 320 12.22 -21.93 -14.06
C ASN A 320 11.35 -22.48 -12.92
N PHE A 321 10.90 -21.62 -11.97
CA PHE A 321 10.14 -21.98 -10.79
C PHE A 321 8.64 -21.66 -10.94
N PRO A 322 7.71 -22.28 -10.18
CA PRO A 322 6.29 -21.94 -10.20
C PRO A 322 6.03 -20.44 -10.05
N SER A 323 4.98 -19.94 -10.71
CA SER A 323 4.78 -18.51 -10.92
C SER A 323 3.55 -17.95 -10.22
N GLY A 324 3.01 -18.63 -9.21
CA GLY A 324 1.82 -18.19 -8.49
C GLY A 324 2.13 -17.23 -7.35
N ASP A 325 1.28 -16.21 -7.19
CA ASP A 325 1.17 -15.43 -5.96
C ASP A 325 -0.31 -15.40 -5.57
N TYR A 326 -0.68 -16.30 -4.68
CA TYR A 326 -2.08 -16.60 -4.34
C TYR A 326 -2.45 -15.93 -3.04
N GLN A 327 -3.60 -15.25 -3.04
CA GLN A 327 -4.08 -14.58 -1.86
C GLN A 327 -5.59 -14.75 -1.70
N ASP A 328 -6.02 -15.03 -0.47
CA ASP A 328 -7.41 -15.03 -0.06
C ASP A 328 -7.58 -14.01 1.07
N THR A 329 -8.41 -12.98 0.86
CA THR A 329 -8.67 -11.94 1.86
C THR A 329 -10.15 -11.94 2.22
N THR A 330 -10.44 -12.02 3.52
CA THR A 330 -11.78 -11.80 4.08
C THR A 330 -11.71 -10.59 4.99
N SER A 331 -12.62 -9.64 4.83
CA SER A 331 -12.75 -8.50 5.73
C SER A 331 -14.21 -8.29 6.13
N VAL A 332 -14.42 -7.93 7.39
CA VAL A 332 -15.74 -7.52 7.91
C VAL A 332 -15.53 -6.28 8.76
N SER A 333 -16.33 -5.25 8.54
CA SER A 333 -16.40 -4.07 9.39
C SER A 333 -17.86 -3.79 9.76
N LEU A 334 -18.09 -3.50 11.04
CA LEU A 334 -19.36 -2.99 11.56
C LEU A 334 -19.09 -1.65 12.21
N ASN A 335 -19.66 -0.59 11.63
CA ASN A 335 -19.64 0.76 12.15
C ASN A 335 -21.04 1.08 12.67
N ALA A 336 -21.15 1.44 13.94
CA ALA A 336 -22.40 1.84 14.54
C ALA A 336 -22.24 3.20 15.22
N ARG A 337 -23.18 4.10 14.97
CA ARG A 337 -23.23 5.46 15.54
C ARG A 337 -24.58 5.68 16.20
N TYR A 338 -24.54 6.13 17.44
CA TYR A 338 -25.72 6.57 18.19
C TYR A 338 -25.56 8.04 18.55
N HIS A 339 -26.44 8.86 18.02
CA HIS A 339 -26.48 10.31 18.26
C HIS A 339 -27.26 10.63 19.54
N THR A 340 -26.65 11.44 20.42
CA THR A 340 -27.31 12.04 21.57
C THR A 340 -27.27 13.56 21.47
N ASP A 341 -27.94 14.27 22.36
CA ASP A 341 -27.91 15.74 22.35
C ASP A 341 -26.56 16.36 22.67
N MET A 342 -25.62 15.62 23.26
CA MET A 342 -24.35 16.15 23.75
C MET A 342 -23.12 15.55 22.99
N PHE A 343 -23.23 14.30 22.59
CA PHE A 343 -22.14 13.56 21.93
C PHE A 343 -22.66 12.37 21.13
N ASP A 344 -21.88 11.91 20.18
CA ASP A 344 -22.11 10.66 19.49
C ASP A 344 -21.32 9.52 20.16
N VAL A 345 -21.95 8.36 20.25
CA VAL A 345 -21.27 7.10 20.61
C VAL A 345 -21.00 6.34 19.32
N VAL A 346 -19.73 6.08 19.06
CA VAL A 346 -19.29 5.34 17.86
C VAL A 346 -18.63 4.05 18.26
N SER A 347 -19.02 2.96 17.60
CA SER A 347 -18.42 1.63 17.75
C SER A 347 -17.94 1.14 16.40
N VAL A 348 -16.66 0.75 16.30
CA VAL A 348 -16.07 0.15 15.11
C VAL A 348 -15.53 -1.23 15.45
N THR A 349 -16.18 -2.27 14.90
CA THR A 349 -15.74 -3.66 15.02
C THR A 349 -15.13 -4.11 13.70
N GLY A 350 -13.93 -4.68 13.73
CA GLY A 350 -13.21 -5.13 12.55
C GLY A 350 -12.73 -6.57 12.65
N PHE A 351 -12.83 -7.29 11.55
CA PHE A 351 -12.18 -8.58 11.36
C PHE A 351 -11.53 -8.61 9.97
N VAL A 352 -10.24 -9.01 9.92
CA VAL A 352 -9.51 -9.23 8.67
C VAL A 352 -8.77 -10.55 8.76
N ARG A 353 -8.93 -11.39 7.74
CA ARG A 353 -8.08 -12.56 7.49
C ARG A 353 -7.43 -12.43 6.13
N ASN A 354 -6.12 -12.66 6.09
CA ASN A 354 -5.34 -12.65 4.87
C ASN A 354 -4.48 -13.91 4.82
N GLY A 355 -4.80 -14.83 3.91
CA GLY A 355 -4.00 -16.01 3.59
C GLY A 355 -3.23 -15.78 2.30
N ASN A 356 -1.92 -16.04 2.31
CA ASN A 356 -1.06 -15.90 1.15
C ASN A 356 -0.21 -17.15 0.94
N LEU A 357 0.01 -17.52 -0.34
CA LEU A 357 0.97 -18.52 -0.78
C LEU A 357 1.66 -18.00 -2.03
N SER A 358 2.95 -17.74 -1.95
CA SER A 358 3.73 -17.27 -3.09
C SER A 358 4.94 -18.15 -3.38
N TYR A 359 5.28 -18.19 -4.65
CA TYR A 359 6.44 -18.87 -5.19
C TYR A 359 7.39 -17.83 -5.78
N SER A 360 8.62 -17.80 -5.33
CA SER A 360 9.62 -16.83 -5.74
C SER A 360 10.86 -17.53 -6.26
N ASP A 361 11.20 -17.21 -7.49
CA ASP A 361 12.48 -17.48 -8.09
C ASP A 361 13.37 -16.28 -7.79
N TYR A 362 14.29 -16.43 -6.85
CA TYR A 362 15.09 -15.32 -6.35
C TYR A 362 16.22 -14.94 -7.26
N ASP A 363 16.80 -15.90 -7.98
CA ASP A 363 17.89 -15.61 -8.90
C ASP A 363 17.42 -15.09 -10.26
N ASN A 364 16.13 -15.29 -10.60
CA ASN A 364 15.50 -14.87 -11.86
C ASN A 364 16.27 -15.35 -13.10
N THR A 365 16.80 -16.59 -13.07
CA THR A 365 17.50 -17.23 -14.16
C THR A 365 16.83 -18.55 -14.56
N GLU A 366 17.37 -19.22 -15.56
CA GLU A 366 16.93 -20.58 -15.97
C GLU A 366 17.56 -21.71 -15.12
N LEU A 367 18.38 -21.34 -14.12
CA LEU A 367 19.07 -22.28 -13.24
C LEU A 367 18.28 -22.51 -11.95
N ASP A 368 18.27 -23.72 -11.47
CA ASP A 368 17.71 -24.14 -10.17
C ASP A 368 18.63 -23.71 -9.03
N PHE A 369 18.74 -22.38 -8.84
CA PHE A 369 19.83 -21.82 -8.04
C PHE A 369 19.37 -21.42 -6.64
N PHE A 370 18.32 -20.59 -6.55
CA PHE A 370 17.76 -20.18 -5.27
C PHE A 370 16.29 -19.79 -5.40
N GLU A 371 15.44 -20.59 -4.79
CA GLU A 371 13.99 -20.43 -4.85
C GLU A 371 13.39 -20.39 -3.45
N SER A 372 12.18 -19.88 -3.36
CA SER A 372 11.43 -19.85 -2.12
C SER A 372 9.94 -20.10 -2.33
N THR A 373 9.37 -20.85 -1.40
CA THR A 373 7.92 -20.95 -1.21
C THR A 373 7.57 -20.31 0.12
N PHE A 374 6.71 -19.30 0.08
CA PHE A 374 6.29 -18.53 1.24
C PHE A 374 4.79 -18.72 1.48
N GLY A 375 4.41 -19.02 2.72
CA GLY A 375 3.02 -19.12 3.17
C GLY A 375 2.76 -18.24 4.38
N LEU A 376 1.63 -17.53 4.42
CA LEU A 376 1.20 -16.68 5.53
C LEU A 376 -0.31 -16.85 5.76
N ASP A 377 -0.73 -17.03 7.02
CA ASP A 377 -2.13 -16.85 7.47
C ASP A 377 -2.13 -15.80 8.59
N ASN A 378 -2.76 -14.66 8.32
CA ASN A 378 -2.83 -13.53 9.23
C ASN A 378 -4.29 -13.24 9.55
N ARG A 379 -4.62 -13.13 10.84
CA ARG A 379 -5.98 -12.86 11.34
C ARG A 379 -5.92 -11.74 12.36
N GLN A 380 -6.77 -10.75 12.17
CA GLN A 380 -6.90 -9.62 13.08
C GLN A 380 -8.36 -9.42 13.46
N TRP A 381 -8.59 -9.16 14.73
CA TRP A 381 -9.84 -8.62 15.27
C TRP A 381 -9.54 -7.30 15.96
N SER A 382 -10.44 -6.33 15.80
CA SER A 382 -10.33 -5.03 16.45
C SER A 382 -11.68 -4.54 16.94
N GLN A 383 -11.68 -3.83 18.07
CA GLN A 383 -12.84 -3.13 18.63
C GLN A 383 -12.41 -1.75 19.08
N GLU A 384 -13.07 -0.74 18.54
CA GLU A 384 -12.90 0.65 18.97
C GLU A 384 -14.23 1.22 19.46
N PHE A 385 -14.18 1.95 20.56
CA PHE A 385 -15.28 2.78 21.04
C PHE A 385 -14.82 4.23 21.13
N ARG A 386 -15.62 5.13 20.61
CA ARG A 386 -15.39 6.57 20.64
C ARG A 386 -16.62 7.30 21.16
N LEU A 387 -16.35 8.40 21.86
CA LEU A 387 -17.29 9.47 22.15
C LEU A 387 -16.81 10.69 21.38
N GLU A 388 -17.67 11.27 20.57
CA GLU A 388 -17.38 12.41 19.72
C GLU A 388 -18.35 13.54 20.08
N SER A 389 -17.85 14.72 20.50
CA SER A 389 -18.73 15.87 20.77
C SER A 389 -19.48 16.29 19.51
N ASN A 390 -20.75 16.61 19.66
CA ASN A 390 -21.61 17.16 18.60
C ASN A 390 -22.13 18.57 18.98
N GLY A 391 -22.99 19.15 18.15
CA GLY A 391 -23.54 20.49 18.35
C GLY A 391 -22.53 21.62 18.10
N ASP A 392 -22.88 22.85 18.47
CA ASP A 392 -22.14 24.09 18.12
C ASP A 392 -21.26 24.61 19.26
N SER A 393 -20.82 23.73 20.18
CA SER A 393 -19.91 24.11 21.26
C SER A 393 -18.57 24.63 20.72
N PRO A 394 -17.97 25.67 21.32
CA PRO A 394 -16.61 26.09 20.99
C PRO A 394 -15.55 25.05 21.33
N LEU A 395 -15.87 24.05 22.13
CA LEU A 395 -15.04 22.90 22.45
C LEU A 395 -15.58 21.67 21.71
N LYS A 396 -14.81 21.19 20.74
CA LYS A 396 -15.00 19.89 20.10
C LYS A 396 -14.00 18.92 20.72
N TRP A 397 -14.39 17.67 20.93
CA TRP A 397 -13.49 16.67 21.48
C TRP A 397 -13.85 15.28 21.00
N VAL A 398 -12.85 14.41 20.97
CA VAL A 398 -13.00 12.98 20.78
C VAL A 398 -12.23 12.24 21.87
N ALA A 399 -12.87 11.24 22.46
CA ALA A 399 -12.26 10.32 23.43
C ALA A 399 -12.53 8.90 22.99
N GLY A 400 -11.55 8.01 23.08
CA GLY A 400 -11.77 6.64 22.66
C GLY A 400 -10.80 5.64 23.25
N ALA A 401 -11.17 4.38 23.10
CA ALA A 401 -10.36 3.23 23.44
C ALA A 401 -10.44 2.18 22.34
N ILE A 402 -9.32 1.54 22.07
CA ILE A 402 -9.24 0.48 21.05
C ILE A 402 -8.48 -0.74 21.61
N TYR A 403 -8.99 -1.92 21.24
CA TYR A 403 -8.30 -3.19 21.42
C TYR A 403 -8.12 -3.85 20.06
N VAL A 404 -6.89 -4.33 19.79
CA VAL A 404 -6.56 -5.10 18.59
C VAL A 404 -5.88 -6.39 19.00
N ALA A 405 -6.38 -7.51 18.49
CA ALA A 405 -5.75 -8.82 18.60
C ALA A 405 -5.38 -9.31 17.20
N LYS A 406 -4.09 -9.61 16.99
CA LYS A 406 -3.59 -10.15 15.73
C LYS A 406 -2.88 -11.49 16.00
N THR A 407 -3.18 -12.49 15.22
CA THR A 407 -2.44 -13.75 15.19
C THR A 407 -1.99 -14.00 13.75
N TRP A 408 -0.72 -14.27 13.58
CA TRP A 408 -0.21 -14.71 12.29
C TRP A 408 0.68 -15.94 12.45
N SER A 409 0.68 -16.78 11.41
CA SER A 409 1.64 -17.85 11.25
C SER A 409 2.15 -17.84 9.81
N GLY A 410 3.44 -18.01 9.65
CA GLY A 410 4.06 -18.02 8.34
C GLY A 410 5.18 -19.04 8.26
N SER A 411 5.38 -19.56 7.06
CA SER A 411 6.50 -20.44 6.74
C SER A 411 7.17 -19.98 5.46
N GLN A 412 8.49 -20.09 5.43
CA GLN A 412 9.27 -19.84 4.22
C GLN A 412 10.24 -21.01 4.03
N LEU A 413 10.03 -21.76 2.96
CA LEU A 413 10.94 -22.78 2.50
C LEU A 413 11.90 -22.16 1.49
N PHE A 414 13.20 -22.26 1.76
CA PHE A 414 14.25 -21.92 0.81
C PHE A 414 14.86 -23.21 0.26
N THR A 415 15.03 -23.25 -1.05
CA THR A 415 15.72 -24.35 -1.75
C THR A 415 16.85 -23.78 -2.60
N SER A 416 18.02 -24.44 -2.58
CA SER A 416 19.19 -24.07 -3.35
C SER A 416 19.93 -25.29 -3.81
N THR A 417 20.43 -25.27 -5.04
CA THR A 417 21.40 -26.26 -5.53
C THR A 417 22.83 -25.82 -5.30
N PHE A 418 23.04 -24.63 -4.74
CA PHE A 418 24.38 -24.11 -4.47
C PHE A 418 25.01 -24.75 -3.21
N PRO A 419 26.24 -25.29 -3.31
CA PRO A 419 26.82 -26.11 -2.23
C PRO A 419 27.04 -25.39 -0.91
N THR A 420 27.06 -24.05 -0.89
CA THR A 420 27.29 -23.23 0.31
C THR A 420 26.02 -22.59 0.85
N LEU A 421 24.86 -22.80 0.20
CA LEU A 421 23.55 -22.33 0.67
C LEU A 421 22.73 -23.52 1.11
N ASP A 422 22.38 -23.57 2.39
CA ASP A 422 21.54 -24.63 2.95
C ASP A 422 20.08 -24.45 2.51
N ASN A 423 19.41 -25.58 2.29
CA ASN A 423 17.96 -25.62 2.26
C ASN A 423 17.44 -25.53 3.68
N TYR A 424 16.53 -24.62 3.95
CA TYR A 424 15.98 -24.44 5.29
C TYR A 424 14.51 -24.01 5.27
N ILE A 425 13.82 -24.32 6.36
CA ILE A 425 12.46 -23.86 6.61
C ILE A 425 12.46 -22.92 7.80
N ASP A 426 12.01 -21.70 7.57
CA ASP A 426 11.63 -20.77 8.63
C ASP A 426 10.14 -20.90 8.91
N TYR A 427 9.77 -21.12 10.16
CA TYR A 427 8.39 -21.04 10.61
C TYR A 427 8.31 -20.11 11.82
N ALA A 428 7.33 -19.23 11.80
CA ALA A 428 7.00 -18.41 12.96
C ALA A 428 5.48 -18.31 13.15
N LYS A 429 5.08 -18.27 14.42
CA LYS A 429 3.71 -17.93 14.81
C LYS A 429 3.79 -16.86 15.89
N GLN A 430 2.98 -15.81 15.74
CA GLN A 430 3.00 -14.71 16.70
C GLN A 430 1.57 -14.28 17.05
N ASN A 431 1.38 -13.99 18.33
CA ASN A 431 0.15 -13.38 18.84
C ASN A 431 0.47 -11.98 19.34
N ASP A 432 -0.21 -10.99 18.79
CA ASP A 432 -0.08 -9.59 19.16
C ASP A 432 -1.36 -9.13 19.85
N ALA A 433 -1.23 -8.37 20.92
CA ALA A 433 -2.33 -7.71 21.60
C ALA A 433 -1.96 -6.25 21.84
N SER A 434 -2.82 -5.34 21.40
CA SER A 434 -2.66 -3.89 21.55
C SER A 434 -3.87 -3.28 22.24
N VAL A 435 -3.63 -2.48 23.27
CA VAL A 435 -4.66 -1.69 23.95
C VAL A 435 -4.24 -0.23 23.95
N ALA A 436 -5.15 0.67 23.61
CA ALA A 436 -4.88 2.09 23.67
C ALA A 436 -6.08 2.88 24.13
N GLY A 437 -5.80 4.00 24.83
CA GLY A 437 -6.78 5.05 25.12
C GLY A 437 -6.27 6.37 24.56
N PHE A 438 -7.17 7.20 24.03
CA PHE A 438 -6.85 8.49 23.45
C PHE A 438 -7.89 9.55 23.73
N PHE A 439 -7.42 10.80 23.70
CA PHE A 439 -8.25 11.99 23.81
C PHE A 439 -7.66 13.10 22.95
N GLN A 440 -8.53 13.83 22.25
CA GLN A 440 -8.17 15.07 21.55
C GLN A 440 -9.26 16.10 21.75
N ALA A 441 -8.89 17.34 21.91
CA ALA A 441 -9.79 18.48 22.02
C ALA A 441 -9.35 19.61 21.09
N ASP A 442 -10.32 20.23 20.44
CA ASP A 442 -10.21 21.40 19.59
C ASP A 442 -11.04 22.52 20.24
N TYR A 443 -10.36 23.62 20.62
CA TYR A 443 -10.99 24.74 21.30
C TYR A 443 -10.95 26.00 20.46
N ASN A 444 -12.11 26.54 20.10
CA ASN A 444 -12.24 27.81 19.42
C ASN A 444 -12.02 28.95 20.42
N VAL A 445 -10.78 29.48 20.50
CA VAL A 445 -10.42 30.61 21.37
C VAL A 445 -11.14 31.89 20.92
N THR A 446 -11.24 32.07 19.62
CA THR A 446 -12.03 33.11 18.95
C THR A 446 -12.72 32.47 17.73
N SER A 447 -13.52 33.24 17.01
CA SER A 447 -14.08 32.80 15.72
C SER A 447 -13.01 32.51 14.64
N ALA A 448 -11.81 33.06 14.83
CA ALA A 448 -10.70 32.90 13.87
C ALA A 448 -9.60 31.95 14.37
N LEU A 449 -9.42 31.76 15.68
CA LEU A 449 -8.32 30.97 16.24
C LEU A 449 -8.87 29.73 16.96
N GLN A 450 -8.46 28.56 16.50
CA GLN A 450 -8.68 27.28 17.17
C GLN A 450 -7.37 26.68 17.62
N LEU A 451 -7.33 26.10 18.81
CA LEU A 451 -6.21 25.35 19.35
C LEU A 451 -6.60 23.87 19.49
N THR A 452 -5.69 23.01 19.15
CA THR A 452 -5.85 21.54 19.25
C THR A 452 -4.83 20.97 20.22
N ALA A 453 -5.27 20.02 21.08
CA ALA A 453 -4.36 19.21 21.89
C ALA A 453 -4.90 17.78 21.97
N GLY A 454 -4.00 16.82 21.77
CA GLY A 454 -4.33 15.42 21.80
C GLY A 454 -3.25 14.56 22.43
N VAL A 455 -3.66 13.44 23.05
CA VAL A 455 -2.77 12.44 23.66
C VAL A 455 -3.33 11.05 23.45
N ARG A 456 -2.43 10.09 23.24
CA ARG A 456 -2.75 8.66 23.24
C ARG A 456 -1.67 7.89 23.98
N TYR A 457 -2.07 6.90 24.73
CA TYR A 457 -1.18 5.88 25.26
C TYR A 457 -1.54 4.52 24.68
N THR A 458 -0.54 3.83 24.12
CA THR A 458 -0.71 2.49 23.56
C THR A 458 0.23 1.53 24.26
N ASN A 459 -0.28 0.38 24.70
CA ASN A 459 0.50 -0.75 25.16
C ASN A 459 0.35 -1.89 24.16
N GLU A 460 1.48 -2.39 23.68
CA GLU A 460 1.56 -3.50 22.72
C GLU A 460 2.31 -4.65 23.34
N ARG A 461 1.80 -5.87 23.16
CA ARG A 461 2.45 -7.12 23.58
C ARG A 461 2.53 -8.05 22.38
N LYS A 462 3.69 -8.64 22.16
CA LYS A 462 3.92 -9.68 21.16
C LYS A 462 4.48 -10.94 21.85
N ASP A 463 3.90 -12.10 21.50
CA ASP A 463 4.30 -13.42 21.93
C ASP A 463 4.64 -14.23 20.67
N ILE A 464 5.89 -14.60 20.45
CA ILE A 464 6.35 -15.33 19.27
C ILE A 464 6.79 -16.75 19.61
N GLU A 465 6.37 -17.70 18.80
CA GLU A 465 6.91 -19.05 18.69
C GLU A 465 7.63 -19.15 17.35
N ARG A 466 8.85 -19.62 17.36
CA ARG A 466 9.66 -19.79 16.16
C ARG A 466 10.26 -21.19 16.09
N VAL A 467 10.27 -21.75 14.87
CA VAL A 467 10.86 -23.04 14.57
C VAL A 467 11.79 -22.89 13.38
N ASN A 468 13.07 -23.22 13.55
CA ASN A 468 14.06 -23.29 12.48
C ASN A 468 14.45 -24.73 12.21
N SER A 469 14.53 -25.10 10.94
CA SER A 469 14.95 -26.42 10.52
C SER A 469 15.78 -26.36 9.24
N HIS A 470 17.01 -26.82 9.33
CA HIS A 470 17.91 -27.03 8.18
C HIS A 470 17.64 -28.38 7.55
N LEU A 471 17.53 -28.47 6.22
CA LEU A 471 17.16 -29.69 5.51
C LEU A 471 18.37 -30.53 5.06
N ASN A 472 19.54 -29.92 4.84
CA ASN A 472 20.70 -30.57 4.21
C ASN A 472 22.01 -30.46 5.01
N SER A 473 22.04 -29.82 6.18
CA SER A 473 23.32 -29.47 6.77
C SER A 473 24.10 -30.60 7.37
N LEU A 474 25.39 -30.56 7.12
CA LEU A 474 26.48 -31.11 7.92
C LEU A 474 26.29 -30.74 9.41
N PRO A 475 26.92 -31.42 10.36
CA PRO A 475 26.44 -31.59 11.72
C PRO A 475 25.83 -30.31 12.27
N LEU A 476 24.53 -30.38 12.51
CA LEU A 476 23.73 -29.35 13.13
C LEU A 476 24.42 -28.85 14.39
N THR A 477 24.56 -27.54 14.51
CA THR A 477 24.79 -26.94 15.84
C THR A 477 23.63 -27.39 16.71
N PRO A 478 23.89 -28.14 17.81
CA PRO A 478 22.81 -28.54 18.70
C PRO A 478 22.10 -27.28 19.19
N CYS A 479 20.78 -27.37 19.30
CA CYS A 479 20.02 -26.33 19.97
C CYS A 479 20.65 -26.01 21.31
N ASP A 480 20.93 -24.76 21.63
CA ASP A 480 21.63 -24.40 22.90
C ASP A 480 20.66 -24.59 24.06
N PRO A 481 20.92 -25.59 24.96
CA PRO A 481 20.05 -25.85 26.10
C PRO A 481 20.16 -24.81 27.22
N SER A 482 21.10 -23.87 27.14
CA SER A 482 21.27 -22.81 28.14
C SER A 482 20.25 -21.68 28.01
N ILE A 483 19.48 -21.66 26.92
CA ILE A 483 18.52 -20.59 26.63
C ILE A 483 17.17 -20.91 27.26
N PRO A 484 16.57 -19.99 28.03
CA PRO A 484 15.24 -20.19 28.61
C PRO A 484 14.15 -20.41 27.55
N ASN A 485 13.25 -21.35 27.77
CA ASN A 485 12.12 -21.74 26.92
C ASN A 485 12.46 -22.59 25.68
N PHE A 486 13.55 -23.30 25.73
CA PHE A 486 13.94 -24.28 24.74
C PHE A 486 13.08 -25.56 24.82
N THR A 487 12.58 -26.03 23.68
CA THR A 487 11.88 -27.32 23.53
C THR A 487 12.40 -28.04 22.29
N THR A 488 12.94 -29.24 22.45
CA THR A 488 13.33 -30.08 21.31
C THR A 488 12.07 -30.74 20.70
N ILE A 489 11.79 -30.54 19.44
CA ILE A 489 10.72 -31.27 18.72
C ILE A 489 11.29 -32.63 18.29
N ASN A 490 10.52 -33.70 18.50
CA ASN A 490 10.90 -35.03 18.06
C ASN A 490 11.03 -35.07 16.53
N PRO A 491 12.19 -35.40 15.97
CA PRO A 491 12.45 -35.34 14.54
C PRO A 491 11.61 -36.29 13.69
N ALA A 492 11.01 -37.32 14.30
CA ALA A 492 10.27 -38.34 13.58
C ALA A 492 8.96 -37.89 12.93
N SER A 493 8.47 -36.67 13.23
CA SER A 493 7.16 -36.19 12.76
C SER A 493 7.20 -35.13 11.66
N VAL A 494 8.35 -34.47 11.41
CA VAL A 494 8.40 -33.32 10.48
C VAL A 494 9.60 -33.34 9.52
N VAL A 495 10.83 -33.70 9.97
CA VAL A 495 12.05 -33.74 9.12
C VAL A 495 13.14 -34.57 9.83
N PRO A 496 14.04 -35.25 9.08
CA PRO A 496 15.07 -36.13 9.70
C PRO A 496 16.10 -35.46 10.59
N ASN A 497 16.17 -34.13 10.67
CA ASN A 497 17.20 -33.38 11.40
C ASN A 497 16.59 -32.32 12.32
N MET A 498 17.11 -32.20 13.53
CA MET A 498 16.59 -31.43 14.67
C MET A 498 16.00 -30.05 14.33
N ALA A 499 14.73 -29.85 14.70
CA ALA A 499 14.10 -28.55 14.73
C ALA A 499 14.21 -27.94 16.15
N CYS A 500 14.57 -26.65 16.23
CA CYS A 500 14.59 -25.90 17.48
C CYS A 500 13.36 -25.01 17.56
N THR A 501 12.65 -25.07 18.69
CA THR A 501 11.50 -24.16 18.96
C THR A 501 11.90 -23.16 20.03
N TYR A 502 11.64 -21.87 19.73
CA TYR A 502 11.93 -20.76 20.62
C TYR A 502 10.65 -19.98 20.91
N ASN A 503 10.47 -19.59 22.18
CA ASN A 503 9.31 -18.82 22.60
C ASN A 503 9.78 -17.56 23.32
N PHE A 504 9.42 -16.39 22.78
CA PHE A 504 9.76 -15.11 23.35
C PHE A 504 8.54 -14.22 23.49
N LYS A 505 8.62 -13.28 24.44
CA LYS A 505 7.53 -12.39 24.78
C LYS A 505 8.07 -11.03 25.20
N LYS A 506 7.48 -9.97 24.68
CA LYS A 506 7.84 -8.60 25.02
C LYS A 506 6.62 -7.68 24.95
N SER A 507 6.65 -6.66 25.79
CA SER A 507 5.67 -5.55 25.75
C SER A 507 6.38 -4.22 25.62
N TRP A 508 5.74 -3.30 24.93
CA TRP A 508 6.20 -1.91 24.75
C TRP A 508 5.05 -0.96 25.02
N GLY A 509 5.33 0.14 25.74
CA GLY A 509 4.39 1.23 25.95
C GLY A 509 4.86 2.50 25.25
N ASN A 510 3.99 3.19 24.53
CA ASN A 510 4.29 4.43 23.85
C ASN A 510 3.18 5.46 24.08
N ALA A 511 3.61 6.71 24.34
CA ALA A 511 2.72 7.87 24.37
C ALA A 511 2.94 8.71 23.13
N THR A 512 1.87 9.13 22.47
CA THR A 512 1.89 10.02 21.32
C THR A 512 1.09 11.27 21.60
N TYR A 513 1.52 12.40 21.02
CA TYR A 513 0.98 13.72 21.28
C TYR A 513 0.71 14.43 19.96
N HIS A 514 -0.32 15.28 19.98
CA HIS A 514 -0.61 16.23 18.93
C HIS A 514 -0.94 17.59 19.55
N ILE A 515 -0.31 18.64 19.04
CA ILE A 515 -0.62 20.03 19.41
C ILE A 515 -0.72 20.82 18.12
N GLY A 516 -1.76 21.62 17.97
CA GLY A 516 -1.99 22.40 16.76
C GLY A 516 -2.64 23.74 17.06
N ALA A 517 -2.49 24.65 16.11
CA ALA A 517 -3.21 25.89 16.04
C ALA A 517 -3.60 26.16 14.58
N ASN A 518 -4.83 26.53 14.34
CA ASN A 518 -5.27 27.02 13.04
C ASN A 518 -5.93 28.38 13.18
N TYR A 519 -5.59 29.26 12.23
CA TYR A 519 -6.06 30.62 12.15
C TYR A 519 -6.81 30.85 10.83
N GLN A 520 -8.11 31.08 10.94
CA GLN A 520 -8.97 31.42 9.80
C GLN A 520 -8.77 32.90 9.47
N ILE A 521 -8.10 33.20 8.37
CA ILE A 521 -7.85 34.58 7.90
C ILE A 521 -9.16 35.19 7.41
N ASP A 522 -9.89 34.43 6.61
CA ASP A 522 -11.23 34.69 6.10
C ASP A 522 -11.93 33.32 5.84
N PRO A 523 -13.22 33.28 5.43
CA PRO A 523 -13.92 32.01 5.22
C PRO A 523 -13.21 31.03 4.28
N ASP A 524 -12.40 31.51 3.36
CA ASP A 524 -11.77 30.75 2.29
C ASP A 524 -10.28 30.51 2.52
N LYS A 525 -9.69 31.06 3.61
CA LYS A 525 -8.23 30.99 3.83
C LYS A 525 -7.89 30.67 5.28
N MET A 526 -7.15 29.59 5.48
CA MET A 526 -6.70 29.11 6.78
C MET A 526 -5.19 28.88 6.80
N LEU A 527 -4.52 29.42 7.83
CA LEU A 527 -3.17 29.02 8.22
C LEU A 527 -3.24 28.04 9.37
N TYR A 528 -2.34 27.06 9.37
CA TYR A 528 -2.20 26.16 10.51
C TYR A 528 -0.75 25.84 10.82
N ALA A 529 -0.48 25.45 12.06
CA ALA A 529 0.79 24.92 12.50
C ALA A 529 0.54 23.78 13.48
N SER A 530 1.33 22.70 13.39
CA SER A 530 1.17 21.55 14.27
C SER A 530 2.49 20.91 14.65
N PHE A 531 2.47 20.22 15.78
CA PHE A 531 3.46 19.25 16.23
C PHE A 531 2.76 17.92 16.48
N SER A 532 3.27 16.87 15.87
CA SER A 532 2.73 15.51 15.98
C SER A 532 3.82 14.50 16.28
N THR A 533 3.46 13.44 16.98
CA THR A 533 4.34 12.28 17.20
C THR A 533 3.68 11.00 16.73
N GLY A 534 4.50 10.01 16.38
CA GLY A 534 4.05 8.68 15.98
C GLY A 534 5.06 7.61 16.37
N PHE A 535 4.66 6.35 16.26
CA PHE A 535 5.56 5.23 16.48
C PHE A 535 5.16 4.00 15.65
N VAL A 536 6.16 3.17 15.32
CA VAL A 536 5.98 1.78 14.89
C VAL A 536 6.34 0.89 16.06
N ALA A 537 5.55 -0.16 16.31
CA ALA A 537 5.80 -1.07 17.42
C ALA A 537 7.12 -1.82 17.27
N GLY A 538 7.72 -2.21 18.38
CA GLY A 538 8.86 -3.12 18.40
C GLY A 538 8.45 -4.55 17.98
N GLY A 539 9.40 -5.43 17.78
CA GLY A 539 9.13 -6.79 17.35
C GLY A 539 10.29 -7.75 17.52
N PHE A 540 10.15 -8.93 16.94
CA PHE A 540 11.14 -9.98 16.93
C PHE A 540 11.65 -10.24 15.52
N ASN A 541 12.92 -10.62 15.40
CA ASN A 541 13.51 -11.01 14.14
C ASN A 541 13.03 -12.40 13.72
N THR A 542 12.47 -12.51 12.52
CA THR A 542 11.86 -13.74 11.99
C THR A 542 12.64 -14.38 10.84
N ARG A 543 13.72 -13.74 10.37
CA ARG A 543 14.56 -14.19 9.26
C ARG A 543 16.03 -14.40 9.66
N VAL A 544 16.22 -14.93 10.87
CA VAL A 544 17.55 -15.21 11.44
C VAL A 544 17.60 -16.63 11.98
N ASP A 545 18.69 -17.36 11.79
CA ASP A 545 18.87 -18.70 12.37
C ASP A 545 19.40 -18.65 13.79
N SER A 546 19.77 -17.46 14.26
CA SER A 546 20.30 -17.25 15.59
C SER A 546 19.18 -17.07 16.60
N GLU A 547 19.10 -17.95 17.57
CA GLU A 547 18.23 -17.83 18.73
C GLU A 547 18.47 -16.53 19.49
N PHE A 548 19.73 -16.14 19.68
CA PHE A 548 20.11 -14.88 20.32
C PHE A 548 19.49 -13.69 19.59
N LEU A 549 19.55 -13.64 18.26
CA LEU A 549 18.98 -12.54 17.46
C LEU A 549 17.45 -12.59 17.46
N THR A 550 16.83 -13.77 17.43
CA THR A 550 15.37 -13.90 17.59
C THR A 550 14.94 -13.45 18.99
N GLY A 551 15.66 -13.85 20.02
CA GLY A 551 15.39 -13.52 21.42
C GLY A 551 15.72 -12.07 21.81
N THR A 552 16.44 -11.33 20.93
CA THR A 552 16.74 -9.91 21.11
C THR A 552 15.72 -9.07 20.32
N PRO A 553 14.62 -8.61 20.94
CA PRO A 553 13.59 -7.86 20.24
C PRO A 553 14.08 -6.47 19.88
N TYR A 554 13.78 -6.02 18.65
CA TYR A 554 14.02 -4.64 18.29
C TYR A 554 13.02 -3.69 18.95
N SER A 555 13.46 -2.45 19.17
CA SER A 555 12.68 -1.43 19.88
C SER A 555 11.70 -0.72 18.93
N PRO A 556 10.70 0.01 19.46
CA PRO A 556 9.85 0.88 18.67
C PRO A 556 10.66 1.96 17.93
N GLU A 557 10.27 2.21 16.69
CA GLU A 557 10.66 3.38 15.93
C GLU A 557 9.75 4.54 16.30
N THR A 558 10.27 5.76 16.41
CA THR A 558 9.50 6.94 16.79
C THR A 558 9.70 8.10 15.83
N ALA A 559 8.66 8.91 15.67
CA ALA A 559 8.66 10.11 14.84
C ALA A 559 8.22 11.35 15.62
N GLN A 560 8.85 12.48 15.31
CA GLN A 560 8.44 13.82 15.69
C GLN A 560 8.33 14.67 14.44
N ALA A 561 7.22 15.36 14.26
CA ALA A 561 6.95 16.17 13.08
C ALA A 561 6.45 17.56 13.45
N TRP A 562 7.00 18.56 12.79
CA TRP A 562 6.54 19.95 12.79
C TRP A 562 6.02 20.27 11.40
N GLU A 563 4.87 20.90 11.33
CA GLU A 563 4.26 21.28 10.06
C GLU A 563 3.64 22.67 10.18
N ILE A 564 3.76 23.47 9.13
CA ILE A 564 3.03 24.72 8.91
C ILE A 564 2.42 24.67 7.52
N GLY A 565 1.17 25.09 7.38
CA GLY A 565 0.51 25.05 6.08
C GLY A 565 -0.54 26.13 5.89
N LEU A 566 -0.87 26.31 4.63
CA LEU A 566 -1.91 27.21 4.12
C LEU A 566 -2.92 26.38 3.34
N LYS A 567 -4.20 26.61 3.60
CA LYS A 567 -5.32 26.13 2.76
C LYS A 567 -6.11 27.33 2.30
N SER A 568 -6.33 27.45 0.99
CA SER A 568 -6.94 28.66 0.45
C SER A 568 -7.71 28.41 -0.84
N ASP A 569 -8.90 29.00 -0.93
CA ASP A 569 -9.72 29.11 -2.12
C ASP A 569 -9.77 30.57 -2.57
N TRP A 570 -9.75 30.80 -3.89
CA TRP A 570 -9.68 32.10 -4.56
C TRP A 570 -10.64 32.14 -5.75
N TYR A 571 -11.06 33.34 -6.15
CA TYR A 571 -11.88 33.59 -7.32
C TYR A 571 -13.19 32.79 -7.32
N ASP A 572 -13.97 32.92 -6.24
CA ASP A 572 -15.23 32.20 -6.05
C ASP A 572 -15.05 30.67 -6.18
N HIS A 573 -14.04 30.13 -5.46
CA HIS A 573 -13.64 28.72 -5.44
C HIS A 573 -13.18 28.13 -6.80
N ARG A 574 -12.76 28.99 -7.74
CA ARG A 574 -12.19 28.52 -9.03
C ARG A 574 -10.70 28.23 -8.98
N LEU A 575 -10.00 28.65 -7.95
CA LEU A 575 -8.60 28.33 -7.71
C LEU A 575 -8.43 27.92 -6.25
N ARG A 576 -8.01 26.68 -6.04
CA ARG A 576 -7.63 26.13 -4.73
C ARG A 576 -6.13 25.96 -4.67
N VAL A 577 -5.49 26.47 -3.58
CA VAL A 577 -4.06 26.32 -3.34
C VAL A 577 -3.86 25.87 -1.91
N ASN A 578 -3.32 24.67 -1.75
CA ASN A 578 -2.92 24.10 -0.47
C ASN A 578 -1.40 23.92 -0.46
N ALA A 579 -0.73 24.44 0.55
CA ALA A 579 0.71 24.36 0.69
C ALA A 579 1.08 23.98 2.13
N ALA A 580 2.13 23.17 2.28
CA ALA A 580 2.68 22.81 3.59
C ALA A 580 4.20 22.77 3.54
N ALA A 581 4.85 23.16 4.65
CA ALA A 581 6.26 22.93 4.90
C ALA A 581 6.39 22.08 6.16
N PHE A 582 7.28 21.09 6.14
CA PHE A 582 7.41 20.13 7.23
C PHE A 582 8.88 19.85 7.58
N LEU A 583 9.08 19.43 8.84
CA LEU A 583 10.32 18.87 9.36
C LEU A 583 9.98 17.64 10.21
N ASN A 584 10.43 16.49 9.78
CA ASN A 584 10.26 15.22 10.49
C ASN A 584 11.61 14.72 11.00
N LYS A 585 11.62 14.17 12.21
CA LYS A 585 12.78 13.48 12.79
C LYS A 585 12.35 12.07 13.18
N TYR A 586 13.03 11.08 12.63
CA TYR A 586 12.82 9.68 12.93
C TYR A 586 13.96 9.15 13.78
N SER A 587 13.63 8.38 14.80
CA SER A 587 14.59 7.83 15.76
C SER A 587 14.38 6.34 15.92
N ASN A 588 15.48 5.60 16.10
CA ASN A 588 15.47 4.15 16.21
C ASN A 588 14.78 3.47 15.02
N MET A 589 15.03 3.96 13.80
CA MET A 589 14.42 3.39 12.59
C MET A 589 14.69 1.89 12.52
N GLN A 590 13.67 1.15 12.11
CA GLN A 590 13.71 -0.30 11.95
C GLN A 590 14.24 -0.65 10.57
N VAL A 591 15.54 -0.85 10.46
CA VAL A 591 16.24 -1.11 9.19
C VAL A 591 16.66 -2.57 9.11
N GLY A 592 16.33 -3.24 8.01
CA GLY A 592 16.81 -4.59 7.72
C GLY A 592 18.31 -4.57 7.40
N ALA A 593 19.10 -5.32 8.14
CA ALA A 593 20.55 -5.49 7.95
C ALA A 593 20.89 -6.96 7.77
N PHE A 594 21.86 -7.25 6.91
CA PHE A 594 22.37 -8.60 6.73
C PHE A 594 23.25 -9.02 7.90
N ILE A 595 23.23 -10.34 8.21
CA ILE A 595 24.03 -10.91 9.28
C ILE A 595 25.34 -11.45 8.69
N PRO A 596 26.52 -11.06 9.23
CA PRO A 596 27.79 -11.57 8.75
C PRO A 596 27.89 -13.10 8.89
N GLY A 597 28.22 -13.77 7.78
CA GLY A 597 28.35 -15.24 7.76
C GLY A 597 27.02 -16.01 7.83
N GLY A 598 25.90 -15.31 7.88
CA GLY A 598 24.55 -15.89 7.99
C GLY A 598 23.85 -16.15 6.65
N GLY A 599 24.54 -16.17 5.52
CA GLY A 599 23.92 -16.38 4.22
C GLY A 599 22.91 -15.26 3.88
N LEU A 600 21.64 -15.62 3.65
CA LEU A 600 20.55 -14.67 3.32
C LEU A 600 19.80 -14.15 4.55
N GLN A 601 20.31 -14.39 5.75
CA GLN A 601 19.65 -13.95 6.99
C GLN A 601 19.67 -12.44 7.13
N GLN A 602 18.54 -11.89 7.57
CA GLN A 602 18.35 -10.46 7.83
C GLN A 602 17.81 -10.26 9.25
N ALA A 603 18.41 -9.32 9.97
CA ALA A 603 17.88 -8.81 11.23
C ALA A 603 17.42 -7.36 11.09
N ILE A 604 16.36 -7.01 11.78
CA ILE A 604 15.96 -5.63 11.97
C ILE A 604 16.77 -5.03 13.12
N VAL A 605 17.39 -3.90 12.87
CA VAL A 605 18.20 -3.15 13.84
C VAL A 605 17.65 -1.73 14.00
N ASN A 606 17.81 -1.14 15.20
CA ASN A 606 17.31 0.20 15.54
C ASN A 606 18.45 1.25 15.60
N ASN A 607 19.34 1.27 14.63
CA ASN A 607 20.54 2.10 14.70
C ASN A 607 20.59 3.22 13.66
N ALA A 608 19.42 3.55 13.04
CA ALA A 608 19.31 4.64 12.09
C ALA A 608 18.45 5.77 12.66
N TYR A 609 18.87 7.01 12.37
CA TYR A 609 18.18 8.26 12.66
C TYR A 609 18.10 9.06 11.38
N GLU A 610 16.91 9.56 11.05
CA GLU A 610 16.69 10.31 9.82
C GLU A 610 16.09 11.69 10.12
N ARG A 611 16.47 12.65 9.30
CA ARG A 611 15.78 13.94 9.18
C ARG A 611 15.23 14.08 7.77
N ALA A 612 13.91 14.27 7.66
CA ALA A 612 13.21 14.55 6.42
C ALA A 612 12.53 15.90 6.51
N GLN A 613 12.80 16.82 5.57
CA GLN A 613 12.20 18.13 5.51
C GLN A 613 11.80 18.46 4.08
N GLY A 614 10.79 19.30 3.92
CA GLY A 614 10.32 19.59 2.58
C GLY A 614 9.16 20.56 2.49
N VAL A 615 8.70 20.73 1.25
CA VAL A 615 7.54 21.57 0.91
C VAL A 615 6.62 20.76 0.00
N GLU A 616 5.34 20.91 0.20
CA GLU A 616 4.26 20.27 -0.56
C GLU A 616 3.32 21.34 -1.08
N LEU A 617 2.90 21.23 -2.33
CA LEU A 617 1.98 22.15 -2.98
C LEU A 617 0.95 21.35 -3.79
N GLU A 618 -0.32 21.61 -3.57
CA GLU A 618 -1.45 21.07 -4.31
C GLU A 618 -2.29 22.23 -4.84
N ILE A 619 -2.53 22.23 -6.15
CA ILE A 619 -3.30 23.27 -6.84
C ILE A 619 -4.41 22.56 -7.64
N THR A 620 -5.61 23.09 -7.54
CA THR A 620 -6.73 22.81 -8.47
C THR A 620 -7.26 24.12 -9.00
N ALA A 621 -7.44 24.24 -10.31
CA ALA A 621 -7.92 25.45 -10.95
C ALA A 621 -8.95 25.14 -12.03
N ILE A 622 -9.99 25.99 -12.10
CA ILE A 622 -11.00 26.04 -13.18
C ILE A 622 -10.90 27.42 -13.83
N PRO A 623 -9.83 27.67 -14.65
CA PRO A 623 -9.56 28.99 -15.20
C PRO A 623 -10.62 29.46 -16.19
N VAL A 624 -11.24 28.54 -16.89
CA VAL A 624 -12.40 28.73 -17.72
C VAL A 624 -13.40 27.60 -17.45
N GLU A 625 -14.64 27.80 -17.76
CA GLU A 625 -15.70 26.81 -17.61
C GLU A 625 -15.31 25.51 -18.31
N HIS A 626 -15.57 24.36 -17.67
CA HIS A 626 -15.25 23.02 -18.17
C HIS A 626 -13.77 22.64 -18.21
N LEU A 627 -12.81 23.54 -17.96
CA LEU A 627 -11.38 23.21 -17.90
C LEU A 627 -10.95 23.03 -16.45
N THR A 628 -10.56 21.82 -16.08
CA THR A 628 -9.94 21.53 -14.77
C THR A 628 -8.45 21.26 -14.93
N LEU A 629 -7.64 21.98 -14.18
CA LEU A 629 -6.20 21.79 -14.07
C LEU A 629 -5.85 21.38 -12.64
N LYS A 630 -5.04 20.34 -12.47
CA LYS A 630 -4.52 19.94 -11.15
C LYS A 630 -2.99 19.87 -11.19
N ALA A 631 -2.35 20.25 -10.09
CA ALA A 631 -0.92 20.09 -9.89
C ALA A 631 -0.65 19.63 -8.45
N SER A 632 0.21 18.63 -8.31
CA SER A 632 0.72 18.13 -7.04
C SER A 632 2.25 18.13 -7.12
N VAL A 633 2.93 18.88 -6.23
CA VAL A 633 4.39 19.04 -6.26
C VAL A 633 4.94 18.85 -4.87
N GLY A 634 5.88 17.92 -4.72
CA GLY A 634 6.62 17.66 -3.50
C GLY A 634 8.11 17.92 -3.68
N LEU A 635 8.70 18.66 -2.74
CA LEU A 635 10.14 18.77 -2.55
C LEU A 635 10.51 18.08 -1.25
N LEU A 636 11.48 17.17 -1.29
CA LEU A 636 11.95 16.39 -0.15
C LEU A 636 13.47 16.45 -0.04
N ASP A 637 13.96 16.72 1.17
CA ASP A 637 15.35 16.55 1.58
C ASP A 637 15.37 15.59 2.78
N ALA A 638 15.65 14.30 2.51
CA ALA A 638 15.72 13.23 3.49
C ALA A 638 17.16 12.71 3.58
N ASN A 639 17.69 12.65 4.81
CA ASN A 639 19.07 12.23 5.06
C ASN A 639 19.18 11.52 6.40
N TYR A 640 19.99 10.46 6.46
CA TYR A 640 20.37 9.87 7.73
C TYR A 640 21.27 10.83 8.49
N THR A 641 20.96 11.07 9.76
CA THR A 641 21.77 11.87 10.67
C THR A 641 22.76 11.00 11.47
N SER A 642 22.49 9.71 11.56
CA SER A 642 23.36 8.65 12.09
C SER A 642 22.82 7.31 11.58
N PHE A 643 23.70 6.41 11.16
CA PHE A 643 23.32 5.06 10.72
C PHE A 643 24.46 4.07 11.00
N ASN A 644 24.47 3.51 12.21
CA ASN A 644 25.50 2.55 12.63
C ASN A 644 24.91 1.14 12.56
N ALA A 645 25.28 0.38 11.55
CA ALA A 645 24.78 -0.96 11.33
C ALA A 645 25.80 -1.82 10.56
N ASN A 646 25.53 -3.10 10.46
CA ASN A 646 26.22 -4.01 9.56
C ASN A 646 25.39 -4.25 8.30
N VAL A 647 25.37 -3.25 7.42
CA VAL A 647 24.52 -3.26 6.22
C VAL A 647 25.02 -4.23 5.15
N PHE A 648 26.33 -4.43 5.09
CA PHE A 648 26.97 -5.21 4.01
C PHE A 648 27.63 -6.51 4.48
N GLY A 649 27.42 -6.92 5.73
CA GLY A 649 28.08 -8.12 6.26
C GLY A 649 29.58 -7.97 6.57
N THR A 650 30.15 -6.78 6.44
CA THR A 650 31.58 -6.50 6.62
C THR A 650 31.94 -6.00 8.01
N GLY A 651 30.97 -5.91 8.92
CA GLY A 651 31.09 -5.36 10.27
C GLY A 651 30.27 -4.09 10.45
N THR A 652 30.11 -3.67 11.72
CA THR A 652 29.38 -2.43 12.03
C THR A 652 30.20 -1.21 11.62
N ALA A 653 29.61 -0.34 10.81
CA ALA A 653 30.20 0.91 10.36
C ALA A 653 29.13 2.01 10.31
N ASP A 654 29.57 3.27 10.20
CA ASP A 654 28.65 4.39 9.98
C ASP A 654 28.32 4.50 8.49
N TYR A 655 27.04 4.34 8.18
CA TYR A 655 26.46 4.42 6.84
C TYR A 655 25.57 5.66 6.66
N SER A 656 25.75 6.69 7.49
CA SER A 656 24.97 7.94 7.41
C SER A 656 25.13 8.70 6.06
N PHE A 657 26.16 8.36 5.29
CA PHE A 657 26.34 8.87 3.92
C PHE A 657 25.36 8.28 2.89
N LEU A 658 24.71 7.15 3.21
CA LEU A 658 23.66 6.59 2.36
C LEU A 658 22.43 7.50 2.34
N ARG A 659 21.65 7.40 1.29
CA ARG A 659 20.38 8.12 1.15
C ARG A 659 19.22 7.19 1.50
N PRO A 660 18.17 7.68 2.17
CA PRO A 660 16.93 6.93 2.33
C PRO A 660 16.42 6.45 0.97
N GLY A 661 16.01 5.17 0.92
CA GLY A 661 15.42 4.59 -0.28
C GLY A 661 14.02 5.15 -0.55
N PHE A 662 13.58 5.17 -1.80
CA PHE A 662 12.25 5.68 -2.21
C PHE A 662 11.98 7.13 -1.75
N ALA A 663 13.04 7.95 -1.71
CA ALA A 663 12.98 9.36 -1.31
C ALA A 663 13.46 10.28 -2.46
N PRO A 664 12.70 10.37 -3.58
CA PRO A 664 13.03 11.29 -4.67
C PRO A 664 13.00 12.73 -4.17
N LYS A 665 13.93 13.56 -4.65
CA LYS A 665 13.97 14.97 -4.26
C LYS A 665 12.75 15.74 -4.73
N TRP A 666 12.21 15.42 -5.90
CA TRP A 666 10.99 16.00 -6.45
C TRP A 666 10.04 14.90 -6.88
N THR A 667 8.78 15.04 -6.47
CA THR A 667 7.63 14.33 -7.00
C THR A 667 6.67 15.33 -7.58
N MET A 668 6.24 15.15 -8.82
CA MET A 668 5.35 16.09 -9.51
C MET A 668 4.29 15.32 -10.29
N ASN A 669 3.06 15.80 -10.21
CA ASN A 669 1.94 15.33 -11.03
C ASN A 669 1.17 16.53 -11.54
N TYR A 670 0.99 16.59 -12.84
CA TYR A 670 0.19 17.61 -13.52
C TYR A 670 -0.89 16.95 -14.33
N SER A 671 -2.12 17.39 -14.22
CA SER A 671 -3.22 16.89 -15.03
C SER A 671 -4.12 18.00 -15.55
N ALA A 672 -4.76 17.74 -16.68
CA ALA A 672 -5.75 18.60 -17.31
C ALA A 672 -6.89 17.76 -17.84
N SER A 673 -8.11 18.23 -17.68
CA SER A 673 -9.32 17.68 -18.30
C SER A 673 -10.21 18.81 -18.81
N TYR A 674 -10.94 18.54 -19.89
CA TYR A 674 -11.89 19.50 -20.46
C TYR A 674 -13.19 18.79 -20.85
N ASP A 675 -14.32 19.32 -20.43
CA ASP A 675 -15.65 18.78 -20.74
C ASP A 675 -16.25 19.51 -21.98
N PHE A 676 -16.31 18.81 -23.11
CA PHE A 676 -17.00 19.29 -24.31
C PHE A 676 -18.46 18.89 -24.26
N ASP A 677 -19.36 19.83 -24.03
CA ASP A 677 -20.78 19.63 -24.23
C ASP A 677 -21.09 19.49 -25.73
N LEU A 678 -21.66 18.36 -26.13
CA LEU A 678 -22.02 18.05 -27.52
C LEU A 678 -23.45 18.52 -27.86
N ASN A 679 -23.89 19.64 -27.28
CA ASN A 679 -25.21 20.27 -27.54
C ASN A 679 -26.39 19.32 -27.27
N GLY A 680 -26.41 18.67 -26.12
CA GLY A 680 -27.42 17.72 -25.67
C GLY A 680 -27.24 16.29 -26.20
N HIS A 681 -26.16 16.03 -26.93
CA HIS A 681 -25.75 14.68 -27.36
C HIS A 681 -24.74 14.02 -26.40
N GLY A 682 -24.60 14.54 -25.17
CA GLY A 682 -23.69 14.05 -24.16
C GLY A 682 -22.44 14.92 -23.99
N VAL A 683 -21.52 14.43 -23.17
CA VAL A 683 -20.27 15.13 -22.83
C VAL A 683 -19.10 14.28 -23.29
N LEU A 684 -18.11 14.91 -23.92
CA LEU A 684 -16.83 14.30 -24.28
C LEU A 684 -15.72 14.93 -23.45
N THR A 685 -15.07 14.12 -22.60
CA THR A 685 -14.02 14.56 -21.68
C THR A 685 -12.66 13.96 -22.04
N PRO A 686 -11.80 14.63 -22.81
CA PRO A 686 -10.39 14.31 -22.88
C PRO A 686 -9.70 14.69 -21.58
N SER A 687 -8.78 13.83 -21.12
CA SER A 687 -7.89 14.13 -20.00
C SER A 687 -6.48 13.60 -20.25
N ALA A 688 -5.49 14.26 -19.64
CA ALA A 688 -4.11 13.82 -19.67
C ALA A 688 -3.40 14.17 -18.36
N SER A 689 -2.44 13.34 -17.95
CA SER A 689 -1.56 13.60 -16.81
C SER A 689 -0.11 13.26 -17.12
N VAL A 690 0.79 13.99 -16.46
CA VAL A 690 2.24 13.74 -16.49
C VAL A 690 2.72 13.63 -15.07
N GLN A 691 3.36 12.51 -14.75
CA GLN A 691 3.93 12.21 -13.45
C GLN A 691 5.45 12.18 -13.58
N ILE A 692 6.17 12.89 -12.70
CA ILE A 692 7.63 13.00 -12.76
C ILE A 692 8.20 12.67 -11.38
N GLU A 693 9.14 11.75 -11.32
CA GLU A 693 10.02 11.53 -10.17
C GLU A 693 11.47 11.75 -10.52
N THR A 694 12.17 12.48 -9.66
CA THR A 694 13.62 12.63 -9.80
C THR A 694 14.36 11.37 -9.31
N SER A 695 15.64 11.29 -9.68
CA SER A 695 16.46 10.14 -9.36
C SER A 695 16.52 9.84 -7.85
N HIS A 696 16.44 8.56 -7.53
CA HIS A 696 16.48 8.03 -6.17
C HIS A 696 16.97 6.57 -6.17
N PHE A 697 17.22 6.00 -5.00
CA PHE A 697 17.46 4.57 -4.85
C PHE A 697 16.18 3.83 -4.49
N THR A 698 16.00 2.64 -5.06
CA THR A 698 14.88 1.72 -4.78
C THR A 698 15.26 0.63 -3.77
N ASN A 699 16.31 0.86 -2.99
CA ASN A 699 16.77 0.00 -1.91
C ASN A 699 17.51 0.82 -0.84
N LEU A 700 17.59 0.28 0.37
CA LEU A 700 18.21 0.97 1.51
C LEU A 700 19.74 0.99 1.46
N THR A 701 20.37 0.07 0.76
CA THR A 701 21.84 -0.07 0.69
C THR A 701 22.48 0.81 -0.36
N ASN A 702 21.67 1.57 -1.11
CA ASN A 702 22.10 2.35 -2.28
C ASN A 702 22.93 1.52 -3.30
N ASN A 703 22.57 0.24 -3.44
CA ASN A 703 23.14 -0.60 -4.48
C ASN A 703 22.95 0.08 -5.85
N PRO A 704 24.00 0.25 -6.66
CA PRO A 704 23.93 0.94 -7.95
C PRO A 704 22.86 0.40 -8.91
N VAL A 705 22.58 -0.90 -8.87
CA VAL A 705 21.51 -1.54 -9.66
C VAL A 705 20.14 -1.00 -9.28
N GLY A 706 19.97 -0.62 -8.03
CA GLY A 706 18.74 0.00 -7.52
C GLY A 706 18.63 1.51 -7.75
N PHE A 707 19.60 2.13 -8.43
CA PHE A 707 19.51 3.55 -8.78
C PHE A 707 18.49 3.74 -9.90
N GLN A 708 17.41 4.46 -9.59
CA GLN A 708 16.40 4.89 -10.56
C GLN A 708 16.72 6.30 -11.03
N PRO A 709 17.08 6.51 -12.32
CA PRO A 709 17.19 7.84 -12.90
C PRO A 709 15.86 8.58 -12.90
N THR A 710 15.89 9.91 -13.05
CA THR A 710 14.68 10.70 -13.28
C THR A 710 13.86 10.15 -14.43
N TYR A 711 12.57 9.97 -14.22
CA TYR A 711 11.64 9.49 -15.24
C TYR A 711 10.33 10.27 -15.21
N ALA A 712 9.59 10.18 -16.30
CA ALA A 712 8.25 10.69 -16.42
C ALA A 712 7.35 9.66 -17.08
N THR A 713 6.11 9.53 -16.59
CA THR A 713 5.04 8.76 -17.24
C THR A 713 3.95 9.70 -17.73
N VAL A 714 3.29 9.31 -18.83
CA VAL A 714 2.18 10.04 -19.43
C VAL A 714 0.97 9.12 -19.46
N ASP A 715 -0.12 9.57 -18.87
CA ASP A 715 -1.42 8.89 -18.93
C ASP A 715 -2.41 9.79 -19.66
N ALA A 716 -3.35 9.20 -20.39
CA ALA A 716 -4.41 9.95 -21.08
C ALA A 716 -5.70 9.13 -21.18
N SER A 717 -6.82 9.83 -21.27
CA SER A 717 -8.11 9.21 -21.53
C SER A 717 -9.02 10.09 -22.38
N LEU A 718 -10.01 9.45 -22.97
CA LEU A 718 -11.12 10.10 -23.69
C LEU A 718 -12.42 9.42 -23.25
N VAL A 719 -13.25 10.13 -22.52
CA VAL A 719 -14.48 9.62 -21.95
C VAL A 719 -15.66 10.25 -22.66
N TYR A 720 -16.59 9.46 -23.17
CA TYR A 720 -17.88 9.91 -23.64
C TYR A 720 -18.97 9.46 -22.69
N SER A 721 -19.77 10.41 -22.18
CA SER A 721 -20.93 10.18 -21.31
C SER A 721 -22.21 10.55 -22.05
N GLU A 722 -23.16 9.63 -22.08
CA GLU A 722 -24.49 9.82 -22.67
C GLU A 722 -25.28 10.87 -21.89
N PRO A 723 -26.21 11.65 -22.54
CA PRO A 723 -26.89 12.79 -21.93
C PRO A 723 -27.61 12.51 -20.60
N GLN A 724 -28.17 11.31 -20.41
CA GLN A 724 -28.84 10.93 -19.18
C GLN A 724 -27.90 10.20 -18.21
N GLY A 725 -26.60 10.03 -18.54
CA GLY A 725 -25.62 9.35 -17.73
C GLY A 725 -25.81 7.83 -17.62
N ARG A 726 -26.71 7.24 -18.44
CA ARG A 726 -27.03 5.80 -18.37
C ARG A 726 -25.93 4.90 -18.89
N TRP A 727 -25.07 5.42 -19.78
CA TRP A 727 -23.91 4.69 -20.26
C TRP A 727 -22.74 5.62 -20.58
N GLN A 728 -21.56 5.07 -20.49
CA GLN A 728 -20.30 5.76 -20.70
C GLN A 728 -19.35 4.84 -21.45
N VAL A 729 -18.59 5.40 -22.39
CA VAL A 729 -17.46 4.72 -23.04
C VAL A 729 -16.19 5.51 -22.74
N ALA A 730 -15.17 4.82 -22.25
CA ALA A 730 -13.88 5.42 -22.00
C ALA A 730 -12.78 4.68 -22.77
N LEU A 731 -11.94 5.43 -23.47
CA LEU A 731 -10.64 4.97 -23.94
C LEU A 731 -9.59 5.49 -23.00
N TRP A 732 -8.71 4.63 -22.52
CA TRP A 732 -7.68 5.02 -21.56
C TRP A 732 -6.31 4.41 -21.89
N GLY A 733 -5.27 5.08 -21.43
CA GLY A 733 -3.91 4.56 -21.49
C GLY A 733 -3.05 5.10 -20.37
N LYS A 734 -2.23 4.21 -19.80
CA LYS A 734 -1.25 4.50 -18.73
C LYS A 734 0.15 4.23 -19.24
N ASN A 735 1.10 5.06 -18.80
CA ASN A 735 2.50 5.00 -19.23
C ASN A 735 2.63 4.99 -20.78
N LEU A 736 1.87 5.86 -21.47
CA LEU A 736 1.77 5.88 -22.92
C LEU A 736 3.09 6.21 -23.64
N ASN A 737 4.00 6.89 -22.96
CA ASN A 737 5.37 7.13 -23.43
C ASN A 737 6.29 5.93 -23.21
N ASN A 738 5.77 4.82 -22.68
CA ASN A 738 6.48 3.57 -22.40
C ASN A 738 7.78 3.79 -21.59
N ALA A 739 7.71 4.67 -20.59
CA ALA A 739 8.82 4.93 -19.70
C ALA A 739 9.20 3.66 -18.92
N LEU A 740 10.49 3.33 -18.96
CA LEU A 740 11.05 2.23 -18.21
C LEU A 740 11.57 2.72 -16.85
N TYR A 741 11.00 2.22 -15.77
CA TYR A 741 11.45 2.54 -14.42
C TYR A 741 11.39 1.32 -13.50
N ARG A 742 12.20 1.36 -12.44
CA ARG A 742 12.33 0.28 -11.46
C ARG A 742 11.31 0.45 -10.35
N LEU A 743 10.59 -0.63 -10.04
CA LEU A 743 9.77 -0.71 -8.82
C LEU A 743 10.66 -1.00 -7.61
N SER A 744 11.59 -1.95 -7.74
CA SER A 744 12.51 -2.29 -6.66
C SER A 744 13.76 -2.97 -7.19
N ALA A 745 14.83 -2.88 -6.39
CA ALA A 745 16.00 -3.74 -6.50
C ALA A 745 16.26 -4.36 -5.14
N VAL A 746 16.33 -5.68 -5.08
CA VAL A 746 16.49 -6.45 -3.84
C VAL A 746 17.86 -7.16 -3.87
N PRO A 747 18.90 -6.56 -3.28
CA PRO A 747 20.18 -7.21 -3.12
C PRO A 747 20.09 -8.32 -2.08
N SER A 748 20.57 -9.51 -2.42
CA SER A 748 20.54 -10.70 -1.57
C SER A 748 21.95 -11.03 -1.08
N SER A 749 22.39 -10.36 -0.03
CA SER A 749 23.64 -10.61 0.73
C SER A 749 24.93 -10.71 -0.11
N GLY A 750 25.03 -10.02 -1.24
CA GLY A 750 26.16 -10.11 -2.14
C GLY A 750 26.24 -11.42 -2.93
N TYR A 751 25.17 -12.22 -2.94
CA TYR A 751 25.05 -13.39 -3.80
C TYR A 751 24.50 -13.01 -5.16
N PHE A 752 23.36 -12.33 -5.19
CA PHE A 752 22.69 -11.83 -6.40
C PHE A 752 21.81 -10.61 -6.06
N THR A 753 21.42 -9.87 -7.08
CA THR A 753 20.47 -8.75 -6.97
C THR A 753 19.27 -9.01 -7.88
N GLN A 754 18.08 -8.97 -7.32
CA GLN A 754 16.84 -9.05 -8.07
C GLN A 754 16.42 -7.64 -8.51
N LEU A 755 15.85 -7.54 -9.71
CA LEU A 755 15.43 -6.28 -10.30
C LEU A 755 14.01 -6.40 -10.85
N TYR A 756 13.13 -5.48 -10.48
CA TYR A 756 11.75 -5.45 -10.90
C TYR A 756 11.40 -4.13 -11.57
N PHE A 757 10.76 -4.21 -12.74
CA PHE A 757 10.34 -3.07 -13.53
C PHE A 757 8.82 -2.88 -13.47
N ALA A 758 8.40 -1.63 -13.65
CA ALA A 758 7.00 -1.29 -13.85
C ALA A 758 6.46 -1.86 -15.17
N ASN A 759 5.15 -1.93 -15.28
CA ASN A 759 4.50 -2.37 -16.51
C ASN A 759 4.82 -1.39 -17.67
N PRO A 760 4.95 -1.92 -18.90
CA PRO A 760 5.00 -1.07 -20.10
C PRO A 760 3.67 -0.32 -20.29
N ALA A 761 3.54 0.42 -21.38
CA ALA A 761 2.31 1.07 -21.76
C ALA A 761 1.11 0.09 -21.74
N THR A 762 0.10 0.44 -20.92
CA THR A 762 -1.18 -0.28 -20.85
C THR A 762 -2.28 0.62 -21.39
N TYR A 763 -3.21 0.06 -22.15
CA TYR A 763 -4.34 0.80 -22.70
C TYR A 763 -5.54 -0.11 -22.90
N GLY A 764 -6.71 0.51 -22.91
CA GLY A 764 -7.95 -0.23 -23.05
C GLY A 764 -9.16 0.63 -23.26
N MET A 765 -10.30 -0.03 -23.18
CA MET A 765 -11.63 0.57 -23.30
C MET A 765 -12.52 0.03 -22.18
N ASP A 766 -13.26 0.93 -21.55
CA ASP A 766 -14.30 0.60 -20.59
C ASP A 766 -15.67 0.95 -21.19
N LEU A 767 -16.64 0.08 -20.96
CA LEU A 767 -18.06 0.34 -21.23
C LEU A 767 -18.80 0.20 -19.89
N THR A 768 -19.38 1.30 -19.42
CA THR A 768 -20.12 1.39 -18.17
C THR A 768 -21.59 1.66 -18.42
N PHE A 769 -22.47 0.96 -17.69
CA PHE A 769 -23.91 1.20 -17.65
C PHE A 769 -24.34 1.52 -16.23
N LYS A 770 -25.22 2.55 -16.09
CA LYS A 770 -25.82 2.98 -14.83
C LYS A 770 -27.34 3.09 -15.02
N MET A 771 -28.14 2.43 -14.19
CA MET A 771 -29.62 2.45 -14.20
C MET A 771 -30.15 2.81 -12.81
#